data_5aa62f028faad3c93f3dffaacb99d8db
#
_entry.id   5aa62f028faad3c93f3dffaacb99d8db
#
_cell.length_a   1.000
_cell.length_b   1.000
_cell.length_c   1.000
_cell.angle_alpha   90.00
_cell.angle_beta   90.00
_cell.angle_gamma   90.00
#
_symmetry.space_group_name_H-M   'P 1'
#
loop_
_entity.id
_entity.type
_entity.pdbx_description
1 polymer ?
#
loop_
_entity_poly.entity_id
_entity_poly.type
_entity_poly.pdbx_seq_one_letter_code
_entity_poly.pdbx_strand_id
1 'polypeptide(L)'
;MNIESITPANEQKMAVMFKENPKTYLYKKENVVIIEESLHIDGEYAVVMLDGTIRQGISDLWCFTYHGMKYWRIKYKIDKVEEYPGSRIQVEVSCLADEKARNVWTYLKQVAEINPLKNDINNQKILLTAYEKIKQIPNSTAADVYLNTKHHSKKLRADFFIYPFGCNSSQKKAVENALRNQVSIIQGPPGTGKTQTILNIIANLLIQGKTILVVSNNNSATANVKEKLAKYGIDFIVATLGSHDNKETFIKEGQPPIPENVKDWGIEEEEKTVVEKEIQRISLQLDKVFDLKNQQATSRLELENLKLEWTHFKSNHNISDGTFYLKRSLSSIRLTKMWVKLQEFADTRDDNSKSFWQWLKWLWTSLLIRYWLHLKSKFDKHHLDELIIELQALYYMKRIEELEQELRKIEDELQLHDNKTLMDSLSDHSMMILKNTLHARYSGRMRREFTDADTLSTQAEEVLKEYPVITSTTFSARSSLGGNTIYDYVIMDESSQVSLETGTLALTCAKNAVIVGDTKQLPNVITNNDREKLKVIFGLSHIENGYDSANHSFLESVSIMIKDVPQTLLREHYRCNSRIINFCNQKFYGGNLLIMKEDETNKNVLAAYKTVKGNHAANMTNLREIEVIKQEVIPELKDICLDEIGIITPYNNQVNAIRQQLPDIEVGTVHKFQGREKDVIIMSVVSNQINDFIDDPHLINVAVSRAKKKFYLVVTGNEQEKTSNIKDLIDYIDYNNCKVVDSKVFSIFDDLYSQYTDMRIAFLESHPKISEYASENIAYSLIKSILERDRKYSCLHVLCHIPLRSIFRQTDLMSEEERIYAGNFNTHVDFLIINRATKQPLLGIEIDGYAYHHKGTVQSSRDALKDHIFKSYHLQLLRLSTKGANEEEKVKEQLDTIC
;
A
#
# COMPACT_ATOMS: atom_id res chain seq x y z
N MET A 1 -14.10 50.04 29.96
CA MET A 1 -14.50 50.44 31.32
C MET A 1 -15.58 49.49 31.82
N ASN A 2 -15.37 48.86 32.93
CA ASN A 2 -16.38 47.96 33.50
C ASN A 2 -17.40 48.78 34.30
N ILE A 3 -18.70 48.61 34.00
CA ILE A 3 -19.75 49.27 34.74
C ILE A 3 -19.96 48.54 36.06
N GLU A 4 -20.00 49.28 37.16
CA GLU A 4 -20.29 48.75 38.49
C GLU A 4 -21.79 48.79 38.79
N SER A 5 -22.45 49.90 38.43
CA SER A 5 -23.88 50.04 38.58
C SER A 5 -24.48 50.99 37.54
N ILE A 6 -25.72 50.73 37.18
CA ILE A 6 -26.53 51.60 36.34
C ILE A 6 -27.91 51.74 36.96
N THR A 7 -28.31 52.95 37.30
CA THR A 7 -29.58 53.21 37.96
C THR A 7 -30.29 54.41 37.34
N PRO A 8 -31.62 54.47 37.34
CA PRO A 8 -32.33 55.66 36.95
C PRO A 8 -32.02 56.83 37.89
N ALA A 9 -31.48 57.95 37.36
CA ALA A 9 -31.24 59.13 38.14
C ALA A 9 -32.49 60.07 38.16
N ASN A 10 -33.24 60.08 37.06
CA ASN A 10 -34.54 60.72 36.92
C ASN A 10 -35.24 60.16 35.63
N GLU A 11 -36.41 60.73 35.29
CA GLU A 11 -37.19 60.29 34.14
C GLU A 11 -36.42 60.37 32.78
N GLN A 12 -35.44 61.27 32.69
CA GLN A 12 -34.68 61.52 31.44
C GLN A 12 -33.22 61.08 31.47
N LYS A 13 -32.67 60.69 32.64
CA LYS A 13 -31.23 60.38 32.85
C LYS A 13 -31.00 59.07 33.57
N MET A 14 -29.96 58.34 33.18
CA MET A 14 -29.41 57.19 33.84
C MET A 14 -28.10 57.58 34.52
N ALA A 15 -27.87 57.10 35.75
CA ALA A 15 -26.63 57.23 36.49
C ALA A 15 -25.82 55.96 36.27
N VAL A 16 -24.58 56.13 35.75
CA VAL A 16 -23.67 55.02 35.45
C VAL A 16 -22.41 55.19 36.28
N MET A 17 -22.04 54.18 37.04
CA MET A 17 -20.79 54.13 37.82
C MET A 17 -19.91 53.05 37.23
N PHE A 18 -18.60 53.35 37.05
CA PHE A 18 -17.63 52.44 36.51
C PHE A 18 -16.74 51.86 37.63
N LYS A 19 -16.38 50.57 37.58
CA LYS A 19 -15.57 49.92 38.64
C LYS A 19 -14.23 50.58 38.94
N GLU A 20 -13.67 51.20 37.95
CA GLU A 20 -12.32 51.84 38.01
C GLU A 20 -12.40 53.35 38.32
N ASN A 21 -13.58 53.93 38.45
CA ASN A 21 -13.77 55.32 38.67
C ASN A 21 -15.03 55.56 39.55
N PRO A 22 -14.85 55.99 40.79
CA PRO A 22 -15.97 56.16 41.72
C PRO A 22 -16.91 57.33 41.39
N LYS A 23 -16.68 58.08 40.30
CA LYS A 23 -17.59 59.14 39.85
C LYS A 23 -18.79 58.54 39.13
N THR A 24 -19.98 59.07 39.52
CA THR A 24 -21.25 58.76 38.83
C THR A 24 -21.42 59.68 37.63
N TYR A 25 -21.60 59.11 36.46
CA TYR A 25 -21.83 59.84 35.18
C TYR A 25 -23.29 59.73 34.82
N LEU A 26 -23.85 60.93 34.44
CA LEU A 26 -25.26 61.00 34.03
C LEU A 26 -25.39 61.02 32.53
N TYR A 27 -25.97 59.97 31.99
CA TYR A 27 -26.26 59.84 30.58
C TYR A 27 -27.73 60.06 30.31
N LYS A 28 -28.09 60.70 29.21
CA LYS A 28 -29.49 60.73 28.76
C LYS A 28 -30.03 59.32 28.55
N LYS A 29 -31.25 59.01 28.99
CA LYS A 29 -31.85 57.70 28.89
C LYS A 29 -31.90 57.19 27.45
N GLU A 30 -32.09 58.03 26.49
CA GLU A 30 -32.02 57.76 25.06
C GLU A 30 -30.67 57.27 24.55
N ASN A 31 -29.60 57.60 25.27
CA ASN A 31 -28.21 57.23 24.94
C ASN A 31 -27.68 55.99 25.72
N VAL A 32 -28.56 55.41 26.53
CA VAL A 32 -28.21 54.23 27.35
C VAL A 32 -29.12 53.08 26.97
N VAL A 33 -28.55 52.05 26.41
CA VAL A 33 -29.22 50.80 26.09
C VAL A 33 -28.72 49.76 27.07
N ILE A 34 -29.62 49.21 27.90
CA ILE A 34 -29.30 48.12 28.84
C ILE A 34 -29.59 46.83 28.09
N ILE A 35 -28.57 45.98 28.01
CA ILE A 35 -28.66 44.63 27.44
C ILE A 35 -28.60 43.65 28.60
N GLU A 36 -29.74 43.05 28.90
CA GLU A 36 -29.88 42.16 30.08
C GLU A 36 -29.32 40.77 29.90
N GLU A 37 -29.22 40.29 28.62
CA GLU A 37 -28.67 38.98 28.29
C GLU A 37 -27.48 39.14 27.31
N SER A 38 -26.29 38.94 27.78
CA SER A 38 -25.12 38.77 26.93
C SER A 38 -24.40 37.47 27.19
N LEU A 39 -24.13 36.69 26.14
CA LEU A 39 -23.26 35.54 26.21
C LEU A 39 -21.80 36.02 26.10
N HIS A 40 -21.00 35.78 27.15
CA HIS A 40 -19.56 36.03 27.13
C HIS A 40 -18.80 34.77 26.79
N ILE A 41 -17.85 34.87 25.86
CA ILE A 41 -16.95 33.79 25.48
C ILE A 41 -15.51 34.32 25.64
N ASP A 42 -14.67 33.54 26.33
CA ASP A 42 -13.23 33.82 26.43
C ASP A 42 -12.62 33.68 25.02
N GLY A 43 -11.92 34.74 24.59
CA GLY A 43 -11.30 34.78 23.26
C GLY A 43 -10.17 33.76 23.06
N GLU A 44 -9.62 33.20 24.14
CA GLU A 44 -8.60 32.15 24.04
C GLU A 44 -9.14 30.87 23.38
N TYR A 45 -10.43 30.55 23.62
CA TYR A 45 -11.07 29.37 23.07
C TYR A 45 -12.12 29.67 22.00
N ALA A 46 -12.23 30.92 21.56
CA ALA A 46 -13.20 31.33 20.54
C ALA A 46 -12.58 31.36 19.16
N VAL A 47 -13.16 30.61 18.21
CA VAL A 47 -12.85 30.73 16.79
C VAL A 47 -13.85 31.67 16.15
N VAL A 48 -13.39 32.84 15.72
CA VAL A 48 -14.24 33.87 15.12
C VAL A 48 -13.91 33.97 13.63
N MET A 49 -14.92 33.69 12.82
CA MET A 49 -14.87 33.87 11.37
C MET A 49 -15.71 35.09 10.99
N LEU A 50 -15.06 36.10 10.44
CA LEU A 50 -15.70 37.30 9.89
C LEU A 50 -15.64 37.20 8.37
N ASP A 51 -16.80 37.15 7.72
CA ASP A 51 -16.91 37.00 6.26
C ASP A 51 -16.04 35.86 5.73
N GLY A 52 -16.08 34.70 6.40
CA GLY A 52 -15.34 33.46 6.02
C GLY A 52 -13.86 33.43 6.44
N THR A 53 -13.30 34.50 7.00
CA THR A 53 -11.89 34.60 7.41
C THR A 53 -11.74 34.52 8.92
N ILE A 54 -10.88 33.60 9.39
CA ILE A 54 -10.58 33.48 10.84
C ILE A 54 -9.86 34.72 11.34
N ARG A 55 -10.38 35.33 12.43
CA ARG A 55 -9.77 36.44 13.14
C ARG A 55 -8.92 35.92 14.29
N GLN A 56 -7.74 36.48 14.45
CA GLN A 56 -6.79 36.13 15.53
C GLN A 56 -6.57 37.29 16.50
N GLY A 57 -6.02 36.97 17.69
CA GLY A 57 -5.66 37.99 18.68
C GLY A 57 -6.84 38.52 19.49
N ILE A 58 -7.93 37.76 19.60
CA ILE A 58 -9.13 38.10 20.37
C ILE A 58 -8.86 37.80 21.84
N SER A 59 -9.25 38.71 22.73
CA SER A 59 -9.24 38.52 24.16
C SER A 59 -10.60 38.09 24.70
N ASP A 60 -11.66 38.71 24.24
CA ASP A 60 -13.01 38.47 24.72
C ASP A 60 -14.05 38.70 23.64
N LEU A 61 -15.19 37.97 23.73
CA LEU A 61 -16.34 38.14 22.89
C LEU A 61 -17.64 38.22 23.70
N TRP A 62 -18.53 39.07 23.25
CA TRP A 62 -19.87 39.13 23.78
C TRP A 62 -20.90 39.05 22.64
N CYS A 63 -21.87 38.19 22.81
CA CYS A 63 -23.06 38.11 21.95
C CYS A 63 -24.24 38.75 22.64
N PHE A 64 -24.93 39.67 21.99
CA PHE A 64 -26.10 40.34 22.54
C PHE A 64 -27.16 40.56 21.45
N THR A 65 -28.41 40.75 21.87
CA THR A 65 -29.51 41.04 20.98
C THR A 65 -29.88 42.53 21.11
N TYR A 66 -29.93 43.25 20.00
CA TYR A 66 -30.32 44.64 19.95
C TYR A 66 -31.32 44.81 18.80
N HIS A 67 -32.50 45.39 19.12
CA HIS A 67 -33.64 45.52 18.19
C HIS A 67 -33.99 44.21 17.43
N GLY A 68 -33.98 43.08 18.11
CA GLY A 68 -34.32 41.77 17.57
C GLY A 68 -33.20 41.15 16.69
N MET A 69 -32.09 41.83 16.48
CA MET A 69 -30.92 41.33 15.74
C MET A 69 -29.79 40.98 16.67
N LYS A 70 -29.11 39.87 16.36
CA LYS A 70 -27.89 39.44 17.07
C LYS A 70 -26.70 40.29 16.62
N TYR A 71 -25.90 40.72 17.60
CA TYR A 71 -24.63 41.39 17.39
C TYR A 71 -23.54 40.70 18.19
N TRP A 72 -22.30 40.81 17.71
CA TRP A 72 -21.09 40.36 18.42
C TRP A 72 -20.18 41.54 18.63
N ARG A 73 -19.70 41.69 19.86
CA ARG A 73 -18.61 42.59 20.25
C ARG A 73 -17.36 41.79 20.46
N ILE A 74 -16.31 42.12 19.69
CA ILE A 74 -14.98 41.50 19.75
C ILE A 74 -14.01 42.48 20.42
N LYS A 75 -13.35 42.04 21.47
CA LYS A 75 -12.20 42.74 22.04
C LYS A 75 -10.93 42.02 21.64
N TYR A 76 -9.99 42.77 21.07
CA TYR A 76 -8.67 42.25 20.68
C TYR A 76 -7.65 42.48 21.79
N LYS A 77 -6.58 41.66 21.83
CA LYS A 77 -5.46 41.80 22.78
C LYS A 77 -4.73 43.16 22.73
N ILE A 78 -4.92 43.90 21.63
CA ILE A 78 -4.39 45.28 21.41
C ILE A 78 -5.38 46.35 21.87
N ASP A 79 -6.31 46.05 22.78
CA ASP A 79 -7.38 46.90 23.27
C ASP A 79 -8.31 47.52 22.20
N LYS A 80 -8.29 47.00 20.99
CA LYS A 80 -9.27 47.33 19.94
C LYS A 80 -10.57 46.61 20.17
N VAL A 81 -11.68 47.30 20.05
CA VAL A 81 -13.04 46.74 20.15
C VAL A 81 -13.78 46.98 18.84
N GLU A 82 -14.38 45.94 18.32
CA GLU A 82 -15.23 46.00 17.10
C GLU A 82 -16.55 45.30 17.34
N GLU A 83 -17.61 45.80 16.66
CA GLU A 83 -18.95 45.20 16.72
C GLU A 83 -19.42 44.83 15.33
N TYR A 84 -20.03 43.67 15.21
CA TYR A 84 -20.48 43.13 13.95
C TYR A 84 -21.91 42.53 14.07
N PRO A 85 -22.77 42.71 13.07
CA PRO A 85 -24.02 41.99 13.03
C PRO A 85 -23.81 40.50 12.90
N GLY A 86 -24.68 39.72 13.55
CA GLY A 86 -24.59 38.24 13.58
C GLY A 86 -24.61 37.58 12.20
N SER A 87 -25.11 38.25 11.17
CA SER A 87 -25.10 37.74 9.79
C SER A 87 -23.71 37.71 9.13
N ARG A 88 -22.77 38.50 9.63
CA ARG A 88 -21.40 38.58 9.11
C ARG A 88 -20.39 37.75 9.91
N ILE A 89 -20.77 37.30 11.07
CA ILE A 89 -19.84 36.67 12.02
C ILE A 89 -20.35 35.28 12.39
N GLN A 90 -19.45 34.32 12.29
CA GLN A 90 -19.64 32.99 12.80
C GLN A 90 -18.66 32.77 13.94
N VAL A 91 -19.19 32.39 15.11
CA VAL A 91 -18.39 32.12 16.31
C VAL A 91 -18.57 30.67 16.71
N GLU A 92 -17.46 29.98 16.83
CA GLU A 92 -17.39 28.60 17.27
C GLU A 92 -16.46 28.49 18.47
N VAL A 93 -16.63 27.47 19.30
CA VAL A 93 -15.70 27.13 20.36
C VAL A 93 -14.59 26.27 19.79
N SER A 94 -13.35 26.55 20.16
CA SER A 94 -12.22 25.71 19.77
C SER A 94 -12.33 24.32 20.45
N CYS A 95 -12.09 23.23 19.71
CA CYS A 95 -12.03 21.91 20.30
C CYS A 95 -10.92 21.78 21.37
N LEU A 96 -9.90 22.64 21.33
CA LEU A 96 -8.83 22.70 22.34
C LEU A 96 -9.28 23.30 23.68
N ALA A 97 -10.53 23.75 23.79
CA ALA A 97 -11.13 24.07 25.08
C ALA A 97 -11.33 22.81 25.96
N ASP A 98 -11.55 21.64 25.33
CA ASP A 98 -11.58 20.36 26.06
C ASP A 98 -10.15 19.94 26.46
N GLU A 99 -9.99 19.54 27.72
CA GLU A 99 -8.69 19.17 28.28
C GLU A 99 -8.10 17.92 27.60
N LYS A 100 -8.91 16.92 27.27
CA LYS A 100 -8.45 15.71 26.60
C LYS A 100 -7.95 16.02 25.18
N ALA A 101 -8.72 16.77 24.41
CA ALA A 101 -8.31 17.20 23.08
C ALA A 101 -6.99 18.00 23.11
N ARG A 102 -6.82 18.86 24.13
CA ARG A 102 -5.60 19.63 24.35
C ARG A 102 -4.41 18.75 24.69
N ASN A 103 -4.60 17.70 25.51
CA ASN A 103 -3.55 16.74 25.85
C ASN A 103 -3.10 15.97 24.61
N VAL A 104 -4.04 15.46 23.79
CA VAL A 104 -3.73 14.80 22.51
C VAL A 104 -3.00 15.75 21.56
N TRP A 105 -3.47 16.98 21.43
CA TRP A 105 -2.81 18.01 20.59
C TRP A 105 -1.37 18.30 21.06
N THR A 106 -1.15 18.40 22.35
CA THR A 106 0.17 18.62 22.94
C THR A 106 1.10 17.44 22.66
N TYR A 107 0.60 16.21 22.80
CA TYR A 107 1.34 15.01 22.44
C TYR A 107 1.71 14.99 20.93
N LEU A 108 0.76 15.24 20.05
CA LEU A 108 1.01 15.26 18.62
C LEU A 108 2.01 16.37 18.21
N LYS A 109 2.03 17.50 18.93
CA LYS A 109 3.05 18.54 18.76
C LYS A 109 4.44 18.02 19.12
N GLN A 110 4.58 17.23 20.21
CA GLN A 110 5.84 16.60 20.60
C GLN A 110 6.28 15.54 19.56
N VAL A 111 5.33 14.78 19.02
CA VAL A 111 5.62 13.85 17.91
C VAL A 111 6.11 14.60 16.67
N ALA A 112 5.50 15.73 16.32
CA ALA A 112 5.92 16.59 15.22
C ALA A 112 7.34 17.17 15.42
N GLU A 113 7.79 17.31 16.66
CA GLU A 113 9.17 17.70 16.96
C GLU A 113 10.18 16.60 16.63
N ILE A 114 9.82 15.31 16.74
CA ILE A 114 10.69 14.18 16.34
C ILE A 114 10.76 14.07 14.83
N ASN A 115 9.68 14.37 14.13
CA ASN A 115 9.58 14.17 12.67
C ASN A 115 10.78 14.84 11.94
N PRO A 116 11.45 14.09 11.02
CA PRO A 116 12.67 14.56 10.35
C PRO A 116 12.44 15.60 9.26
N LEU A 117 11.18 15.83 8.84
CA LEU A 117 10.84 16.76 7.76
C LEU A 117 11.22 18.20 8.10
N LYS A 118 12.13 18.75 7.29
CA LYS A 118 12.62 20.12 7.42
C LYS A 118 12.43 20.87 6.11
N ASN A 119 12.35 22.19 6.22
CA ASN A 119 12.36 23.07 5.07
C ASN A 119 13.81 23.22 4.56
N ASP A 120 14.03 22.99 3.27
CA ASP A 120 15.35 23.01 2.65
C ASP A 120 16.04 24.40 2.73
N ILE A 121 15.26 25.50 2.79
CA ILE A 121 15.79 26.87 2.78
C ILE A 121 16.25 27.30 4.17
N ASN A 122 15.43 27.06 5.22
CA ASN A 122 15.67 27.58 6.56
C ASN A 122 15.93 26.53 7.63
N ASN A 123 15.97 25.24 7.25
CA ASN A 123 16.19 24.09 8.13
C ASN A 123 15.18 23.96 9.31
N GLN A 124 14.05 24.68 9.24
CA GLN A 124 12.99 24.62 10.26
C GLN A 124 12.16 23.35 10.09
N LYS A 125 11.70 22.77 11.19
CA LYS A 125 10.81 21.61 11.21
C LYS A 125 9.41 22.01 10.74
N ILE A 126 9.02 21.53 9.59
CA ILE A 126 7.77 21.93 8.90
C ILE A 126 6.55 21.67 9.77
N LEU A 127 6.42 20.43 10.29
CA LEU A 127 5.24 20.03 11.07
C LEU A 127 5.18 20.75 12.41
N LEU A 128 6.30 20.86 13.15
CA LEU A 128 6.33 21.58 14.42
C LEU A 128 5.89 23.05 14.24
N THR A 129 6.42 23.71 13.20
CA THR A 129 6.04 25.10 12.88
C THR A 129 4.54 25.22 12.55
N ALA A 130 3.96 24.20 11.89
CA ALA A 130 2.52 24.17 11.61
C ALA A 130 1.70 24.06 12.91
N TYR A 131 2.09 23.16 13.82
CA TYR A 131 1.45 23.02 15.14
C TYR A 131 1.54 24.29 15.98
N GLU A 132 2.68 25.01 15.96
CA GLU A 132 2.89 26.24 16.69
C GLU A 132 2.04 27.42 16.21
N LYS A 133 1.73 27.46 14.91
CA LYS A 133 0.88 28.48 14.31
C LYS A 133 -0.61 28.28 14.63
N ILE A 134 -1.03 27.05 14.94
CA ILE A 134 -2.43 26.75 15.24
C ILE A 134 -2.69 26.99 16.73
N LYS A 135 -3.45 28.03 17.03
CA LYS A 135 -3.86 28.33 18.41
C LYS A 135 -5.29 27.84 18.72
N GLN A 136 -6.11 27.75 17.71
CA GLN A 136 -7.51 27.40 17.83
C GLN A 136 -7.92 26.49 16.66
N ILE A 137 -8.77 25.51 16.93
CA ILE A 137 -9.33 24.59 15.93
C ILE A 137 -10.85 24.61 16.05
N PRO A 138 -11.59 25.02 15.01
CA PRO A 138 -13.04 25.05 15.07
C PRO A 138 -13.63 23.66 15.39
N ASN A 139 -14.62 23.62 16.27
CA ASN A 139 -15.31 22.38 16.62
C ASN A 139 -16.22 21.85 15.49
N SER A 140 -16.38 22.62 14.42
CA SER A 140 -17.03 22.17 13.19
C SER A 140 -16.12 21.32 12.29
N THR A 141 -14.80 21.27 12.56
CA THR A 141 -13.86 20.51 11.74
C THR A 141 -13.85 19.02 12.08
N ALA A 142 -13.40 18.19 11.14
CA ALA A 142 -13.19 16.75 11.35
C ALA A 142 -12.14 16.46 12.45
N ALA A 143 -11.23 17.42 12.72
CA ALA A 143 -10.26 17.30 13.80
C ALA A 143 -10.89 17.22 15.18
N ASP A 144 -12.02 17.90 15.41
CA ASP A 144 -12.74 17.85 16.70
C ASP A 144 -13.18 16.42 17.01
N VAL A 145 -13.76 15.72 16.03
CA VAL A 145 -14.24 14.32 16.21
C VAL A 145 -13.08 13.38 16.53
N TYR A 146 -11.90 13.63 15.94
CA TYR A 146 -10.72 12.81 16.18
C TYR A 146 -10.03 13.12 17.53
N LEU A 147 -9.88 14.40 17.88
CA LEU A 147 -9.20 14.82 19.10
C LEU A 147 -10.08 14.69 20.37
N ASN A 148 -11.39 14.79 20.21
CA ASN A 148 -12.35 14.74 21.31
C ASN A 148 -13.26 13.50 21.19
N THR A 149 -12.84 12.41 21.83
CA THR A 149 -13.53 11.11 21.78
C THR A 149 -14.95 11.10 22.36
N LYS A 150 -15.39 12.19 22.99
CA LYS A 150 -16.78 12.36 23.46
C LYS A 150 -17.71 12.86 22.36
N HIS A 151 -17.15 13.47 21.30
CA HIS A 151 -17.94 13.98 20.21
C HIS A 151 -18.18 12.86 19.17
N HIS A 152 -19.42 12.77 18.70
CA HIS A 152 -19.80 11.81 17.67
C HIS A 152 -19.73 12.44 16.29
N SER A 153 -19.37 11.64 15.29
CA SER A 153 -19.44 12.04 13.90
C SER A 153 -20.85 12.41 13.50
N LYS A 154 -21.03 13.61 12.94
CA LYS A 154 -22.34 14.12 12.51
C LYS A 154 -22.86 13.34 11.32
N LYS A 155 -24.18 13.03 11.32
CA LYS A 155 -24.88 12.52 10.14
C LYS A 155 -25.25 13.68 9.22
N LEU A 156 -24.96 13.52 7.94
CA LEU A 156 -25.25 14.50 6.89
C LEU A 156 -26.45 14.02 6.07
N ARG A 157 -27.17 14.96 5.43
CA ARG A 157 -28.26 14.61 4.52
C ARG A 157 -27.71 14.55 3.10
N ALA A 158 -27.84 13.40 2.47
CA ALA A 158 -27.54 13.20 1.06
C ALA A 158 -28.50 12.14 0.52
N ASP A 159 -29.39 12.54 -0.39
CA ASP A 159 -30.48 11.68 -0.87
C ASP A 159 -30.34 11.33 -2.37
N PHE A 160 -29.49 12.05 -3.11
CA PHE A 160 -29.19 11.83 -4.52
C PHE A 160 -27.70 11.64 -4.76
N PHE A 161 -27.34 10.64 -5.57
CA PHE A 161 -25.96 10.26 -5.86
C PHE A 161 -25.76 10.02 -7.34
N ILE A 162 -24.63 10.45 -7.87
CA ILE A 162 -24.18 10.22 -9.25
C ILE A 162 -22.90 9.38 -9.29
N TYR A 163 -22.71 8.64 -10.36
CA TYR A 163 -21.56 7.74 -10.56
C TYR A 163 -20.95 7.90 -11.96
N PRO A 164 -20.45 9.09 -12.32
CA PRO A 164 -19.96 9.38 -13.67
C PRO A 164 -18.75 8.55 -14.11
N PHE A 165 -18.08 7.93 -13.17
CA PHE A 165 -16.89 7.11 -13.42
C PHE A 165 -17.15 5.59 -13.29
N GLY A 166 -18.43 5.19 -13.27
CA GLY A 166 -18.82 3.82 -12.98
C GLY A 166 -18.66 3.45 -11.51
N CYS A 167 -19.27 2.36 -11.09
CA CYS A 167 -19.17 1.87 -9.73
C CYS A 167 -19.45 0.37 -9.65
N ASN A 168 -19.16 -0.20 -8.48
CA ASN A 168 -19.64 -1.51 -8.06
C ASN A 168 -20.37 -1.38 -6.71
N SER A 169 -20.81 -2.50 -6.15
CA SER A 169 -21.61 -2.51 -4.92
C SER A 169 -20.88 -1.86 -3.74
N SER A 170 -19.62 -2.25 -3.46
CA SER A 170 -18.85 -1.70 -2.34
C SER A 170 -18.44 -0.26 -2.56
N GLN A 171 -18.11 0.14 -3.79
CA GLN A 171 -17.81 1.54 -4.14
C GLN A 171 -19.04 2.44 -3.97
N LYS A 172 -20.22 1.99 -4.41
CA LYS A 172 -21.49 2.70 -4.21
C LYS A 172 -21.72 2.96 -2.72
N LYS A 173 -21.62 1.93 -1.89
CA LYS A 173 -21.73 2.04 -0.43
C LYS A 173 -20.70 2.99 0.18
N ALA A 174 -19.46 2.96 -0.33
CA ALA A 174 -18.40 3.86 0.12
C ALA A 174 -18.70 5.33 -0.19
N VAL A 175 -19.19 5.63 -1.39
CA VAL A 175 -19.64 6.98 -1.78
C VAL A 175 -20.78 7.46 -0.89
N GLU A 176 -21.80 6.64 -0.69
CA GLU A 176 -22.94 6.98 0.18
C GLU A 176 -22.49 7.25 1.62
N ASN A 177 -21.65 6.41 2.19
CA ASN A 177 -21.11 6.59 3.53
C ASN A 177 -20.28 7.87 3.66
N ALA A 178 -19.46 8.21 2.65
CA ALA A 178 -18.64 9.42 2.61
C ALA A 178 -19.48 10.69 2.61
N LEU A 179 -20.64 10.66 1.96
CA LEU A 179 -21.52 11.83 1.82
C LEU A 179 -22.56 11.95 2.94
N ARG A 180 -22.87 10.85 3.63
CA ARG A 180 -23.84 10.82 4.74
C ARG A 180 -23.21 10.97 6.13
N ASN A 181 -21.89 11.01 6.22
CA ASN A 181 -21.20 11.12 7.51
C ASN A 181 -20.10 12.17 7.46
N GLN A 182 -19.88 12.83 8.58
CA GLN A 182 -18.83 13.85 8.71
C GLN A 182 -17.43 13.22 8.52
N VAL A 183 -17.21 12.03 9.07
CA VAL A 183 -15.98 11.25 8.88
C VAL A 183 -16.35 9.87 8.39
N SER A 184 -15.65 9.37 7.38
CA SER A 184 -15.80 8.01 6.86
C SER A 184 -14.44 7.39 6.51
N ILE A 185 -14.34 6.07 6.63
CA ILE A 185 -13.15 5.29 6.27
C ILE A 185 -13.48 4.38 5.09
N ILE A 186 -12.57 4.36 4.11
CA ILE A 186 -12.62 3.45 2.97
C ILE A 186 -11.37 2.58 3.01
N GLN A 187 -11.55 1.31 3.35
CA GLN A 187 -10.52 0.28 3.23
C GLN A 187 -10.49 -0.20 1.79
N GLY A 188 -9.42 0.13 1.09
CA GLY A 188 -9.29 -0.16 -0.34
C GLY A 188 -8.09 -1.06 -0.66
N PRO A 189 -8.25 -2.39 -0.61
CA PRO A 189 -7.24 -3.32 -1.07
C PRO A 189 -6.74 -3.02 -2.49
N PRO A 190 -5.57 -3.53 -2.91
CA PRO A 190 -5.07 -3.34 -4.25
C PRO A 190 -6.10 -3.80 -5.31
N GLY A 191 -6.25 -3.05 -6.39
CA GLY A 191 -7.11 -3.45 -7.52
C GLY A 191 -8.62 -3.36 -7.28
N THR A 192 -9.09 -2.75 -6.19
CA THR A 192 -10.52 -2.60 -5.86
C THR A 192 -11.11 -1.24 -6.27
N GLY A 193 -10.33 -0.37 -6.91
CA GLY A 193 -10.83 0.89 -7.47
C GLY A 193 -10.91 2.07 -6.51
N LYS A 194 -9.96 2.21 -5.55
CA LYS A 194 -9.86 3.39 -4.65
C LYS A 194 -10.02 4.72 -5.38
N THR A 195 -9.20 4.95 -6.42
CA THR A 195 -9.22 6.21 -7.17
C THR A 195 -10.57 6.46 -7.85
N GLN A 196 -11.22 5.43 -8.39
CA GLN A 196 -12.55 5.54 -9.00
C GLN A 196 -13.60 5.95 -7.96
N THR A 197 -13.52 5.39 -6.75
CA THR A 197 -14.38 5.78 -5.62
C THR A 197 -14.15 7.23 -5.23
N ILE A 198 -12.89 7.67 -5.12
CA ILE A 198 -12.53 9.07 -4.84
C ILE A 198 -13.11 10.01 -5.89
N LEU A 199 -13.00 9.68 -7.18
CA LEU A 199 -13.55 10.49 -8.26
C LEU A 199 -15.08 10.63 -8.18
N ASN A 200 -15.80 9.55 -7.85
CA ASN A 200 -17.25 9.61 -7.66
C ASN A 200 -17.62 10.44 -6.43
N ILE A 201 -16.83 10.39 -5.35
CA ILE A 201 -17.03 11.27 -4.18
C ILE A 201 -16.81 12.73 -4.59
N ILE A 202 -15.75 13.05 -5.31
CA ILE A 202 -15.48 14.41 -5.83
C ILE A 202 -16.64 14.89 -6.70
N ALA A 203 -17.14 14.07 -7.62
CA ALA A 203 -18.28 14.43 -8.49
C ALA A 203 -19.53 14.78 -7.67
N ASN A 204 -19.87 13.97 -6.69
CA ASN A 204 -21.02 14.22 -5.82
C ASN A 204 -20.85 15.47 -4.94
N LEU A 205 -19.64 15.76 -4.47
CA LEU A 205 -19.36 16.98 -3.73
C LEU A 205 -19.45 18.24 -4.62
N LEU A 206 -19.01 18.13 -5.87
CA LEU A 206 -19.10 19.22 -6.84
C LEU A 206 -20.55 19.59 -7.16
N ILE A 207 -21.45 18.61 -7.35
CA ILE A 207 -22.88 18.92 -7.57
C ILE A 207 -23.54 19.54 -6.34
N GLN A 208 -22.99 19.34 -5.15
CA GLN A 208 -23.41 20.01 -3.92
C GLN A 208 -22.73 21.37 -3.68
N GLY A 209 -21.88 21.83 -4.62
CA GLY A 209 -21.16 23.11 -4.52
C GLY A 209 -20.08 23.13 -3.43
N LYS A 210 -19.55 21.96 -3.01
CA LYS A 210 -18.58 21.82 -1.93
C LYS A 210 -17.16 22.07 -2.41
N THR A 211 -16.32 22.55 -1.50
CA THR A 211 -14.88 22.72 -1.68
C THR A 211 -14.15 21.49 -1.17
N ILE A 212 -13.15 21.02 -1.92
CA ILE A 212 -12.51 19.72 -1.71
C ILE A 212 -11.01 19.87 -1.67
N LEU A 213 -10.37 19.33 -0.61
CA LEU A 213 -8.93 19.15 -0.51
C LEU A 213 -8.61 17.67 -0.64
N VAL A 214 -7.88 17.29 -1.70
CA VAL A 214 -7.38 15.92 -1.88
C VAL A 214 -5.92 15.85 -1.48
N VAL A 215 -5.58 15.01 -0.52
CA VAL A 215 -4.21 14.88 -0.01
C VAL A 215 -3.72 13.44 -0.05
N SER A 216 -2.41 13.29 -0.28
CA SER A 216 -1.69 12.01 -0.16
C SER A 216 -0.24 12.26 0.23
N ASN A 217 0.44 11.25 0.77
CA ASN A 217 1.88 11.34 1.05
C ASN A 217 2.71 11.42 -0.24
N ASN A 218 2.21 10.88 -1.35
CA ASN A 218 2.88 10.84 -2.63
C ASN A 218 2.21 11.77 -3.65
N ASN A 219 3.02 12.60 -4.31
CA ASN A 219 2.54 13.45 -5.42
C ASN A 219 1.93 12.64 -6.57
N SER A 220 2.39 11.42 -6.80
CA SER A 220 1.86 10.54 -7.86
C SER A 220 0.38 10.16 -7.63
N ALA A 221 -0.06 9.98 -6.39
CA ALA A 221 -1.45 9.65 -6.10
C ALA A 221 -2.39 10.84 -6.38
N THR A 222 -1.99 12.05 -6.02
CA THR A 222 -2.76 13.27 -6.32
C THR A 222 -2.74 13.62 -7.80
N ALA A 223 -1.61 13.42 -8.50
CA ALA A 223 -1.51 13.59 -9.95
C ALA A 223 -2.45 12.63 -10.71
N ASN A 224 -2.60 11.39 -10.24
CA ASN A 224 -3.50 10.40 -10.82
C ASN A 224 -4.98 10.84 -10.79
N VAL A 225 -5.42 11.57 -9.77
CA VAL A 225 -6.77 12.15 -9.72
C VAL A 225 -6.96 13.17 -10.83
N LYS A 226 -6.02 14.10 -11.00
CA LYS A 226 -6.05 15.13 -12.05
C LYS A 226 -6.01 14.48 -13.44
N GLU A 227 -5.11 13.53 -13.67
CA GLU A 227 -4.98 12.81 -14.95
C GLU A 227 -6.27 12.09 -15.35
N LYS A 228 -6.94 11.44 -14.39
CA LYS A 228 -8.21 10.77 -14.66
C LYS A 228 -9.35 11.75 -14.96
N LEU A 229 -9.40 12.90 -14.29
CA LEU A 229 -10.36 13.95 -14.61
C LEU A 229 -10.08 14.55 -16.00
N ALA A 230 -8.81 14.66 -16.41
CA ALA A 230 -8.42 15.14 -17.72
C ALA A 230 -8.97 14.26 -18.87
N LYS A 231 -9.08 12.92 -18.66
CA LYS A 231 -9.70 12.02 -19.66
C LYS A 231 -11.15 12.38 -20.00
N TYR A 232 -11.83 13.10 -19.11
CA TYR A 232 -13.22 13.57 -19.30
C TYR A 232 -13.31 15.06 -19.59
N GLY A 233 -12.16 15.76 -19.71
CA GLY A 233 -12.07 17.19 -19.99
C GLY A 233 -12.53 18.07 -18.83
N ILE A 234 -12.45 17.60 -17.58
CA ILE A 234 -12.91 18.31 -16.39
C ILE A 234 -11.78 18.60 -15.37
N ASP A 235 -10.54 18.42 -15.75
CA ASP A 235 -9.38 18.73 -14.90
C ASP A 235 -9.13 20.22 -14.67
N PHE A 236 -9.73 21.09 -15.49
CA PHE A 236 -9.66 22.55 -15.36
C PHE A 236 -10.19 23.09 -14.03
N ILE A 237 -10.91 22.26 -13.24
CA ILE A 237 -11.43 22.61 -11.91
C ILE A 237 -10.42 22.30 -10.79
N VAL A 238 -9.26 21.73 -11.11
CA VAL A 238 -8.27 21.24 -10.14
C VAL A 238 -7.07 22.17 -10.10
N ALA A 239 -6.68 22.61 -8.89
CA ALA A 239 -5.41 23.31 -8.66
C ALA A 239 -4.47 22.47 -7.79
N THR A 240 -3.24 22.26 -8.24
CA THR A 240 -2.20 21.56 -7.49
C THR A 240 -1.34 22.57 -6.74
N LEU A 241 -1.53 22.70 -5.41
CA LEU A 241 -0.99 23.81 -4.60
C LEU A 241 -0.17 23.35 -3.38
N GLY A 242 0.38 22.13 -3.38
CA GLY A 242 1.04 21.56 -2.21
C GLY A 242 2.30 22.33 -1.76
N SER A 243 3.42 22.15 -2.45
CA SER A 243 4.70 22.82 -2.16
C SER A 243 4.76 24.22 -2.76
N HIS A 244 5.81 24.98 -2.40
CA HIS A 244 6.11 26.27 -3.03
C HIS A 244 6.31 26.11 -4.54
N ASP A 245 7.08 25.11 -4.96
CA ASP A 245 7.35 24.81 -6.36
C ASP A 245 6.05 24.47 -7.13
N ASN A 246 5.14 23.70 -6.50
CA ASN A 246 3.84 23.41 -7.10
C ASN A 246 2.99 24.69 -7.29
N LYS A 247 3.03 25.63 -6.33
CA LYS A 247 2.33 26.91 -6.45
C LYS A 247 2.93 27.78 -7.56
N GLU A 248 4.24 27.85 -7.65
CA GLU A 248 4.91 28.57 -8.74
C GLU A 248 4.60 27.97 -10.10
N THR A 249 4.67 26.63 -10.21
CA THR A 249 4.32 25.92 -11.44
C THR A 249 2.84 26.15 -11.80
N PHE A 250 1.95 26.10 -10.82
CA PHE A 250 0.53 26.39 -11.03
C PHE A 250 0.30 27.82 -11.54
N ILE A 251 0.99 28.82 -10.97
CA ILE A 251 0.89 30.22 -11.38
C ILE A 251 1.42 30.42 -12.80
N LYS A 252 2.58 29.85 -13.12
CA LYS A 252 3.27 30.04 -14.41
C LYS A 252 2.65 29.25 -15.56
N GLU A 253 2.23 28.03 -15.31
CA GLU A 253 1.89 27.06 -16.35
C GLU A 253 0.59 26.28 -16.09
N GLY A 254 0.08 26.29 -14.86
CA GLY A 254 -0.94 25.36 -14.37
C GLY A 254 -2.35 25.92 -14.24
N GLN A 255 -2.65 27.13 -14.75
CA GLN A 255 -3.99 27.72 -14.71
C GLN A 255 -4.72 27.44 -16.04
N PRO A 256 -5.35 26.25 -16.20
CA PRO A 256 -5.97 25.89 -17.47
C PRO A 256 -7.16 26.82 -17.76
N PRO A 257 -7.36 27.24 -19.01
CA PRO A 257 -8.53 28.02 -19.39
C PRO A 257 -9.80 27.18 -19.19
N ILE A 258 -10.94 27.81 -19.05
CA ILE A 258 -12.24 27.13 -19.08
C ILE A 258 -12.43 26.64 -20.52
N PRO A 259 -12.66 25.32 -20.75
CA PRO A 259 -12.85 24.78 -22.08
C PRO A 259 -14.08 25.42 -22.79
N GLU A 260 -13.95 25.71 -24.07
CA GLU A 260 -15.04 26.37 -24.83
C GLU A 260 -16.33 25.55 -24.87
N ASN A 261 -16.24 24.24 -24.85
CA ASN A 261 -17.38 23.32 -24.88
C ASN A 261 -18.18 23.29 -23.55
N VAL A 262 -17.70 23.94 -22.48
CA VAL A 262 -18.47 24.07 -21.23
C VAL A 262 -19.80 24.75 -21.45
N LYS A 263 -19.90 25.69 -22.44
CA LYS A 263 -21.16 26.35 -22.80
C LYS A 263 -22.23 25.39 -23.34
N ASP A 264 -21.79 24.24 -23.88
CA ASP A 264 -22.66 23.24 -24.51
C ASP A 264 -23.13 22.15 -23.53
N TRP A 265 -22.69 22.23 -22.27
CA TRP A 265 -22.99 21.21 -21.25
C TRP A 265 -24.30 21.48 -20.49
N GLY A 266 -24.96 22.61 -20.76
CA GLY A 266 -26.22 22.97 -20.12
C GLY A 266 -27.36 22.07 -20.59
N ILE A 267 -28.24 21.68 -19.69
CA ILE A 267 -29.49 20.98 -19.97
C ILE A 267 -30.65 21.75 -19.34
N GLU A 268 -31.83 21.66 -19.95
CA GLU A 268 -33.06 22.27 -19.41
C GLU A 268 -33.49 21.62 -18.09
N GLU A 269 -34.14 22.33 -17.20
CA GLU A 269 -34.54 21.83 -15.87
C GLU A 269 -35.51 20.64 -15.95
N GLU A 270 -36.36 20.61 -16.99
CA GLU A 270 -37.24 19.46 -17.25
C GLU A 270 -36.45 18.20 -17.62
N GLU A 271 -35.45 18.33 -18.50
CA GLU A 271 -34.57 17.26 -18.92
C GLU A 271 -33.73 16.77 -17.75
N LYS A 272 -33.19 17.67 -16.93
CA LYS A 272 -32.43 17.32 -15.70
C LYS A 272 -33.27 16.45 -14.78
N THR A 273 -34.54 16.83 -14.55
CA THR A 273 -35.47 16.05 -13.70
C THR A 273 -35.69 14.64 -14.25
N VAL A 274 -35.78 14.48 -15.57
CA VAL A 274 -35.91 13.17 -16.22
C VAL A 274 -34.63 12.35 -16.02
N VAL A 275 -33.45 12.95 -16.24
CA VAL A 275 -32.16 12.31 -16.07
C VAL A 275 -31.94 11.86 -14.62
N GLU A 276 -32.30 12.68 -13.63
CA GLU A 276 -32.19 12.34 -12.21
C GLU A 276 -33.06 11.12 -11.83
N LYS A 277 -34.29 11.05 -12.34
CA LYS A 277 -35.17 9.88 -12.15
C LYS A 277 -34.59 8.62 -12.82
N GLU A 278 -34.03 8.80 -13.99
CA GLU A 278 -33.42 7.68 -14.72
C GLU A 278 -32.17 7.14 -14.00
N ILE A 279 -31.31 8.01 -13.46
CA ILE A 279 -30.18 7.61 -12.61
C ILE A 279 -30.67 6.76 -11.43
N GLN A 280 -31.73 7.19 -10.74
CA GLN A 280 -32.28 6.45 -9.61
C GLN A 280 -32.83 5.08 -10.05
N ARG A 281 -33.55 5.03 -11.18
CA ARG A 281 -34.11 3.79 -11.75
C ARG A 281 -33.00 2.79 -12.10
N ILE A 282 -32.00 3.24 -12.85
CA ILE A 282 -30.88 2.42 -13.29
C ILE A 282 -30.05 1.95 -12.07
N SER A 283 -29.83 2.85 -11.10
CA SER A 283 -29.09 2.53 -9.87
C SER A 283 -29.74 1.36 -9.09
N LEU A 284 -31.07 1.34 -8.99
CA LEU A 284 -31.81 0.23 -8.36
C LEU A 284 -31.73 -1.08 -9.15
N GLN A 285 -31.70 -1.00 -10.48
CA GLN A 285 -31.53 -2.18 -11.31
C GLN A 285 -30.11 -2.76 -11.17
N LEU A 286 -29.11 -1.90 -11.14
CA LEU A 286 -27.72 -2.30 -10.97
C LEU A 286 -27.45 -2.89 -9.59
N ASP A 287 -28.18 -2.52 -8.54
CA ASP A 287 -28.01 -3.17 -7.23
C ASP A 287 -28.30 -4.69 -7.32
N LYS A 288 -29.34 -5.11 -8.02
CA LYS A 288 -29.61 -6.54 -8.24
C LYS A 288 -28.54 -7.24 -9.04
N VAL A 289 -28.03 -6.54 -10.05
CA VAL A 289 -26.96 -7.05 -10.89
C VAL A 289 -25.65 -7.19 -10.12
N PHE A 290 -25.33 -6.24 -9.26
CA PHE A 290 -24.16 -6.33 -8.38
C PHE A 290 -24.26 -7.51 -7.42
N ASP A 291 -25.44 -7.73 -6.83
CA ASP A 291 -25.66 -8.88 -5.96
C ASP A 291 -25.45 -10.20 -6.69
N LEU A 292 -25.98 -10.34 -7.91
CA LEU A 292 -25.78 -11.52 -8.75
C LEU A 292 -24.30 -11.72 -9.11
N LYS A 293 -23.59 -10.66 -9.50
CA LYS A 293 -22.15 -10.72 -9.78
C LYS A 293 -21.32 -11.09 -8.57
N ASN A 294 -21.68 -10.59 -7.39
CA ASN A 294 -21.01 -10.91 -6.15
C ASN A 294 -21.22 -12.38 -5.77
N GLN A 295 -22.44 -12.90 -5.96
CA GLN A 295 -22.76 -14.32 -5.81
C GLN A 295 -21.98 -15.17 -6.81
N GLN A 296 -21.96 -14.77 -8.09
CA GLN A 296 -21.19 -15.47 -9.14
C GLN A 296 -19.71 -15.57 -8.76
N ALA A 297 -19.08 -14.47 -8.34
CA ALA A 297 -17.67 -14.44 -7.95
C ALA A 297 -17.40 -15.36 -6.75
N THR A 298 -18.30 -15.35 -5.75
CA THR A 298 -18.18 -16.20 -4.56
C THR A 298 -18.31 -17.69 -4.93
N SER A 299 -19.36 -18.06 -5.67
CA SER A 299 -19.60 -19.44 -6.07
C SER A 299 -18.52 -19.96 -7.03
N ARG A 300 -17.97 -19.10 -7.90
CA ARG A 300 -16.83 -19.44 -8.78
C ARG A 300 -15.58 -19.76 -7.99
N LEU A 301 -15.20 -18.90 -7.02
CA LEU A 301 -14.04 -19.13 -6.16
C LEU A 301 -14.20 -20.40 -5.32
N GLU A 302 -15.40 -20.64 -4.76
CA GLU A 302 -15.71 -21.88 -4.03
C GLU A 302 -15.54 -23.10 -4.93
N LEU A 303 -16.05 -23.04 -6.17
CA LEU A 303 -15.93 -24.12 -7.15
C LEU A 303 -14.48 -24.42 -7.52
N GLU A 304 -13.65 -23.38 -7.75
CA GLU A 304 -12.24 -23.55 -8.06
C GLU A 304 -11.48 -24.20 -6.91
N ASN A 305 -11.68 -23.71 -5.68
CA ASN A 305 -11.09 -24.27 -4.48
C ASN A 305 -11.52 -25.73 -4.27
N LEU A 306 -12.81 -26.02 -4.42
CA LEU A 306 -13.35 -27.36 -4.24
C LEU A 306 -12.84 -28.34 -5.30
N LYS A 307 -12.67 -27.90 -6.56
CA LYS A 307 -12.06 -28.72 -7.61
C LYS A 307 -10.58 -29.02 -7.31
N LEU A 308 -9.87 -28.07 -6.74
CA LEU A 308 -8.48 -28.26 -6.32
C LEU A 308 -8.41 -29.26 -5.16
N GLU A 309 -9.21 -29.07 -4.11
CA GLU A 309 -9.31 -30.00 -2.98
C GLU A 309 -9.70 -31.42 -3.45
N TRP A 310 -10.66 -31.53 -4.36
CA TRP A 310 -11.08 -32.80 -4.94
C TRP A 310 -9.92 -33.47 -5.69
N THR A 311 -9.08 -32.72 -6.37
CA THR A 311 -7.91 -33.27 -7.07
C THR A 311 -6.90 -33.87 -6.09
N HIS A 312 -6.60 -33.14 -5.00
CA HIS A 312 -5.73 -33.64 -3.93
C HIS A 312 -6.34 -34.84 -3.21
N PHE A 313 -7.64 -34.79 -2.91
CA PHE A 313 -8.35 -35.90 -2.27
C PHE A 313 -8.29 -37.16 -3.12
N LYS A 314 -8.53 -37.07 -4.45
CA LYS A 314 -8.42 -38.21 -5.38
C LYS A 314 -6.99 -38.79 -5.39
N SER A 315 -5.98 -37.92 -5.42
CA SER A 315 -4.59 -38.36 -5.42
C SER A 315 -4.21 -39.09 -4.13
N ASN A 316 -4.59 -38.54 -2.97
CA ASN A 316 -4.24 -39.10 -1.66
C ASN A 316 -4.92 -40.43 -1.38
N HIS A 317 -6.10 -40.66 -1.96
CA HIS A 317 -6.89 -41.92 -1.74
C HIS A 317 -6.89 -42.85 -2.95
N ASN A 318 -6.09 -42.57 -4.01
CA ASN A 318 -6.01 -43.36 -5.23
C ASN A 318 -7.38 -43.60 -5.88
N ILE A 319 -8.26 -42.59 -5.92
CA ILE A 319 -9.62 -42.69 -6.46
C ILE A 319 -9.58 -42.44 -7.96
N SER A 320 -10.08 -43.42 -8.75
CA SER A 320 -10.27 -43.28 -10.20
C SER A 320 -11.63 -42.66 -10.52
N ASP A 321 -11.75 -41.97 -11.63
CA ASP A 321 -13.01 -41.38 -12.08
C ASP A 321 -14.08 -42.49 -12.36
N GLY A 322 -15.31 -42.20 -11.98
CA GLY A 322 -16.44 -43.15 -12.10
C GLY A 322 -16.50 -44.21 -11.00
N THR A 323 -15.70 -44.08 -9.94
CA THR A 323 -15.67 -45.05 -8.83
C THR A 323 -16.94 -45.03 -7.99
N PHE A 324 -17.52 -43.85 -7.77
CA PHE A 324 -18.68 -43.64 -6.88
C PHE A 324 -19.86 -42.98 -7.60
N TYR A 325 -21.08 -43.39 -7.25
CA TYR A 325 -22.32 -42.78 -7.75
C TYR A 325 -23.48 -42.92 -6.76
N LEU A 326 -24.41 -41.97 -6.83
CA LEU A 326 -25.59 -41.94 -5.98
C LEU A 326 -26.75 -42.72 -6.61
N LYS A 327 -27.47 -43.56 -5.86
CA LYS A 327 -28.72 -44.17 -6.28
C LYS A 327 -29.87 -43.18 -6.44
N ARG A 328 -29.86 -42.14 -5.64
CA ARG A 328 -30.89 -41.10 -5.60
C ARG A 328 -30.24 -39.76 -5.42
N SER A 329 -30.82 -38.69 -5.95
CA SER A 329 -30.31 -37.34 -5.78
C SER A 329 -30.36 -36.92 -4.31
N LEU A 330 -29.17 -36.68 -3.73
CA LEU A 330 -28.99 -36.16 -2.39
C LEU A 330 -28.26 -34.83 -2.50
N SER A 331 -28.62 -33.89 -1.63
CA SER A 331 -27.85 -32.64 -1.56
C SER A 331 -26.54 -32.85 -0.79
N SER A 332 -25.52 -32.02 -1.12
CA SER A 332 -24.22 -32.00 -0.44
C SER A 332 -24.39 -31.85 1.09
N ILE A 333 -25.35 -31.02 1.54
CA ILE A 333 -25.66 -30.81 2.97
C ILE A 333 -26.09 -32.12 3.65
N ARG A 334 -26.88 -32.98 2.97
CA ARG A 334 -27.27 -34.27 3.53
C ARG A 334 -26.11 -35.23 3.61
N LEU A 335 -25.26 -35.25 2.59
CA LEU A 335 -24.01 -36.03 2.60
C LEU A 335 -23.10 -35.65 3.73
N THR A 336 -22.90 -34.33 3.96
CA THR A 336 -22.13 -33.83 5.10
C THR A 336 -22.70 -34.27 6.44
N LYS A 337 -24.01 -34.21 6.63
CA LYS A 337 -24.66 -34.70 7.85
C LYS A 337 -24.48 -36.20 8.07
N MET A 338 -24.47 -36.99 7.00
CA MET A 338 -24.19 -38.43 7.06
C MET A 338 -22.74 -38.70 7.43
N TRP A 339 -21.81 -37.99 6.78
CA TRP A 339 -20.37 -38.07 7.06
C TRP A 339 -20.06 -37.72 8.51
N VAL A 340 -20.51 -36.53 9.01
CA VAL A 340 -20.30 -36.11 10.41
C VAL A 340 -20.80 -37.16 11.40
N LYS A 341 -21.98 -37.76 11.17
CA LYS A 341 -22.50 -38.82 12.02
C LYS A 341 -21.63 -40.07 12.01
N LEU A 342 -21.08 -40.48 10.84
CA LEU A 342 -20.16 -41.61 10.78
C LEU A 342 -18.82 -41.29 11.48
N GLN A 343 -18.33 -40.06 11.33
CA GLN A 343 -17.14 -39.62 12.03
C GLN A 343 -17.32 -39.68 13.55
N GLU A 344 -18.45 -39.20 14.08
CA GLU A 344 -18.77 -39.32 15.52
C GLU A 344 -18.76 -40.79 15.99
N PHE A 345 -19.22 -41.75 15.13
CA PHE A 345 -19.15 -43.17 15.47
C PHE A 345 -17.71 -43.75 15.39
N ALA A 346 -16.90 -43.25 14.47
CA ALA A 346 -15.50 -43.64 14.35
C ALA A 346 -14.70 -43.20 15.58
N ASP A 347 -14.89 -41.96 16.01
CA ASP A 347 -14.19 -41.35 17.15
C ASP A 347 -14.55 -41.96 18.51
N THR A 348 -15.78 -42.52 18.63
CA THR A 348 -16.24 -43.21 19.86
C THR A 348 -15.88 -44.72 19.87
N ARG A 349 -14.98 -45.15 19.00
CA ARG A 349 -14.63 -46.60 18.81
C ARG A 349 -13.96 -47.24 20.04
N ASP A 350 -13.22 -46.46 20.81
CA ASP A 350 -12.39 -46.90 21.96
C ASP A 350 -13.12 -46.87 23.32
N ASP A 351 -14.38 -46.35 23.35
CA ASP A 351 -15.11 -46.23 24.60
C ASP A 351 -15.94 -47.50 24.85
N ASN A 352 -15.52 -48.29 25.84
CA ASN A 352 -16.09 -49.59 26.15
C ASN A 352 -17.53 -49.55 26.75
N SER A 353 -18.15 -48.37 26.84
CA SER A 353 -19.52 -48.22 27.32
C SER A 353 -20.55 -48.29 26.18
N LYS A 354 -20.86 -49.55 25.77
CA LYS A 354 -21.86 -49.82 24.73
C LYS A 354 -23.30 -49.50 25.25
N SER A 355 -23.79 -48.28 25.05
CA SER A 355 -25.20 -47.96 25.28
C SER A 355 -26.07 -48.54 24.16
N PHE A 356 -27.17 -49.20 24.51
CA PHE A 356 -28.21 -49.67 23.57
C PHE A 356 -28.69 -48.57 22.60
N TRP A 357 -28.74 -47.33 23.05
CA TRP A 357 -29.08 -46.18 22.25
C TRP A 357 -28.06 -45.82 21.19
N GLN A 358 -26.78 -46.07 21.40
CA GLN A 358 -25.72 -45.89 20.38
C GLN A 358 -25.83 -46.95 19.30
N TRP A 359 -26.09 -48.20 19.67
CA TRP A 359 -26.35 -49.27 18.72
C TRP A 359 -27.59 -48.99 17.83
N LEU A 360 -28.70 -48.49 18.42
CA LEU A 360 -29.91 -48.10 17.68
C LEU A 360 -29.64 -46.93 16.71
N LYS A 361 -28.87 -45.89 17.13
CA LYS A 361 -28.45 -44.79 16.28
C LYS A 361 -27.61 -45.30 15.10
N TRP A 362 -26.67 -46.19 15.34
CA TRP A 362 -25.86 -46.83 14.30
C TRP A 362 -26.69 -47.60 13.27
N LEU A 363 -27.63 -48.42 13.76
CA LEU A 363 -28.54 -49.20 12.91
C LEU A 363 -29.40 -48.28 12.00
N TRP A 364 -29.97 -47.24 12.56
CA TRP A 364 -30.74 -46.24 11.79
C TRP A 364 -29.87 -45.50 10.78
N THR A 365 -28.68 -45.11 11.13
CA THR A 365 -27.74 -44.43 10.23
C THR A 365 -27.31 -45.37 9.10
N SER A 366 -27.07 -46.64 9.42
CA SER A 366 -26.70 -47.67 8.44
C SER A 366 -27.81 -47.96 7.43
N LEU A 367 -29.07 -48.05 7.89
CA LEU A 367 -30.23 -48.23 7.02
C LEU A 367 -30.45 -47.02 6.11
N LEU A 368 -30.31 -45.80 6.61
CA LEU A 368 -30.44 -44.58 5.84
C LEU A 368 -29.36 -44.49 4.75
N ILE A 369 -28.11 -44.80 5.09
CA ILE A 369 -27.00 -44.77 4.16
C ILE A 369 -27.19 -45.81 3.05
N ARG A 370 -27.54 -47.04 3.39
CA ARG A 370 -27.85 -48.11 2.42
C ARG A 370 -29.02 -47.79 1.50
N TYR A 371 -30.01 -47.07 2.00
CA TYR A 371 -31.19 -46.68 1.22
C TYR A 371 -30.84 -45.63 0.14
N TRP A 372 -29.91 -44.69 0.48
CA TRP A 372 -29.57 -43.58 -0.39
C TRP A 372 -28.36 -43.82 -1.30
N LEU A 373 -27.41 -44.66 -0.87
CA LEU A 373 -26.11 -44.82 -1.52
C LEU A 373 -25.96 -46.22 -2.15
N HIS A 374 -25.17 -46.25 -3.22
CA HIS A 374 -24.68 -47.51 -3.81
C HIS A 374 -23.22 -47.70 -3.38
N LEU A 375 -23.03 -48.14 -2.15
CA LEU A 375 -21.72 -48.31 -1.56
C LEU A 375 -21.01 -49.53 -2.15
N LYS A 376 -19.70 -49.37 -2.46
CA LYS A 376 -18.82 -50.49 -2.86
C LYS A 376 -18.34 -51.25 -1.64
N SER A 377 -18.05 -50.56 -0.54
CA SER A 377 -17.60 -51.14 0.71
C SER A 377 -18.76 -51.74 1.51
N LYS A 378 -18.48 -52.83 2.20
CA LYS A 378 -19.47 -53.45 3.10
C LYS A 378 -19.70 -52.49 4.29
N PHE A 379 -20.97 -52.29 4.63
CA PHE A 379 -21.35 -51.50 5.79
C PHE A 379 -21.11 -52.36 7.07
N ASP A 380 -19.84 -52.30 7.53
CA ASP A 380 -19.40 -53.00 8.74
C ASP A 380 -18.52 -52.03 9.56
N LYS A 381 -18.46 -52.26 10.87
CA LYS A 381 -17.62 -51.44 11.77
C LYS A 381 -16.11 -51.45 11.43
N HIS A 382 -15.67 -52.49 10.73
CA HIS A 382 -14.25 -52.60 10.29
C HIS A 382 -13.94 -51.79 9.03
N HIS A 383 -14.95 -51.29 8.29
CA HIS A 383 -14.79 -50.53 7.03
C HIS A 383 -15.30 -49.08 7.15
N LEU A 384 -15.40 -48.54 8.38
CA LEU A 384 -15.92 -47.17 8.60
C LEU A 384 -15.08 -46.12 7.92
N ASP A 385 -13.76 -46.26 7.92
CA ASP A 385 -12.85 -45.30 7.32
C ASP A 385 -13.03 -45.24 5.77
N GLU A 386 -13.22 -46.42 5.15
CA GLU A 386 -13.52 -46.51 3.71
C GLU A 386 -14.86 -45.82 3.38
N LEU A 387 -15.89 -46.05 4.23
CA LEU A 387 -17.21 -45.43 4.06
C LEU A 387 -17.17 -43.89 4.22
N ILE A 388 -16.36 -43.42 5.14
CA ILE A 388 -16.13 -41.96 5.31
C ILE A 388 -15.50 -41.38 4.05
N ILE A 389 -14.46 -42.03 3.51
CA ILE A 389 -13.80 -41.62 2.25
C ILE A 389 -14.81 -41.64 1.08
N GLU A 390 -15.66 -42.67 0.98
CA GLU A 390 -16.74 -42.73 -0.03
C GLU A 390 -17.72 -41.57 0.09
N LEU A 391 -18.16 -41.23 1.32
CA LEU A 391 -19.08 -40.12 1.55
C LEU A 391 -18.43 -38.76 1.26
N GLN A 392 -17.17 -38.62 1.61
CA GLN A 392 -16.39 -37.42 1.26
C GLN A 392 -16.25 -37.23 -0.26
N ALA A 393 -15.93 -38.32 -0.97
CA ALA A 393 -15.87 -38.32 -2.43
C ALA A 393 -17.19 -37.90 -3.07
N LEU A 394 -18.32 -38.51 -2.59
CA LEU A 394 -19.66 -38.17 -3.04
C LEU A 394 -20.05 -36.71 -2.72
N TYR A 395 -19.62 -36.20 -1.56
CA TYR A 395 -19.79 -34.78 -1.20
C TYR A 395 -19.11 -33.87 -2.20
N TYR A 396 -17.79 -34.06 -2.50
CA TYR A 396 -17.07 -33.26 -3.45
C TYR A 396 -17.76 -33.27 -4.82
N MET A 397 -18.08 -34.44 -5.34
CA MET A 397 -18.75 -34.57 -6.64
C MET A 397 -20.09 -33.82 -6.67
N LYS A 398 -20.91 -33.99 -5.61
CA LYS A 398 -22.24 -33.38 -5.55
C LYS A 398 -22.19 -31.89 -5.31
N ARG A 399 -21.28 -31.39 -4.47
CA ARG A 399 -21.11 -29.95 -4.24
C ARG A 399 -20.61 -29.24 -5.48
N ILE A 400 -19.67 -29.83 -6.22
CA ILE A 400 -19.21 -29.32 -7.51
C ILE A 400 -20.39 -29.22 -8.50
N GLU A 401 -21.22 -30.28 -8.63
CA GLU A 401 -22.40 -30.26 -9.49
C GLU A 401 -23.41 -29.17 -9.08
N GLU A 402 -23.68 -29.01 -7.78
CA GLU A 402 -24.58 -27.99 -7.25
C GLU A 402 -24.07 -26.57 -7.55
N LEU A 403 -22.78 -26.33 -7.33
CA LEU A 403 -22.16 -25.02 -7.65
C LEU A 403 -22.17 -24.72 -9.15
N GLU A 404 -21.91 -25.72 -10.01
CA GLU A 404 -22.00 -25.53 -11.46
C GLU A 404 -23.43 -25.25 -11.93
N GLN A 405 -24.45 -25.86 -11.29
CA GLN A 405 -25.85 -25.56 -11.56
C GLN A 405 -26.26 -24.17 -11.04
N GLU A 406 -25.77 -23.78 -9.88
CA GLU A 406 -25.99 -22.46 -9.30
C GLU A 406 -25.39 -21.37 -10.21
N LEU A 407 -24.13 -21.54 -10.63
CA LEU A 407 -23.44 -20.62 -11.55
C LEU A 407 -24.20 -20.47 -12.87
N ARG A 408 -24.67 -21.56 -13.48
CA ARG A 408 -25.47 -21.49 -14.72
C ARG A 408 -26.74 -20.66 -14.51
N LYS A 409 -27.47 -20.85 -13.40
CA LYS A 409 -28.66 -20.04 -13.10
C LYS A 409 -28.35 -18.58 -12.95
N ILE A 410 -27.25 -18.25 -12.26
CA ILE A 410 -26.81 -16.86 -12.10
C ILE A 410 -26.40 -16.27 -13.46
N GLU A 411 -25.72 -17.02 -14.30
CA GLU A 411 -25.32 -16.61 -15.66
C GLU A 411 -26.55 -16.37 -16.55
N ASP A 412 -27.54 -17.26 -16.52
CA ASP A 412 -28.81 -17.11 -17.26
C ASP A 412 -29.54 -15.83 -16.80
N GLU A 413 -29.58 -15.57 -15.49
CA GLU A 413 -30.23 -14.37 -14.93
C GLU A 413 -29.44 -13.10 -15.28
N LEU A 414 -28.10 -13.12 -15.25
CA LEU A 414 -27.26 -12.01 -15.68
C LEU A 414 -27.39 -11.69 -17.17
N GLN A 415 -27.62 -12.69 -18.02
CA GLN A 415 -27.86 -12.50 -19.47
C GLN A 415 -29.19 -11.77 -19.75
N LEU A 416 -30.18 -11.85 -18.87
CA LEU A 416 -31.43 -11.10 -19.00
C LEU A 416 -31.23 -9.59 -18.76
N HIS A 417 -30.12 -9.20 -18.14
CA HIS A 417 -29.78 -7.83 -17.86
C HIS A 417 -28.57 -7.42 -18.67
N ASP A 418 -28.70 -6.43 -19.56
CA ASP A 418 -27.57 -5.87 -20.28
C ASP A 418 -26.76 -4.96 -19.35
N ASN A 419 -25.89 -5.61 -18.63
CA ASN A 419 -25.07 -5.07 -17.58
C ASN A 419 -24.18 -3.91 -18.02
N LYS A 420 -23.60 -4.03 -19.21
CA LYS A 420 -22.68 -3.04 -19.75
C LYS A 420 -23.47 -1.79 -20.13
N THR A 421 -24.55 -1.94 -20.86
CA THR A 421 -25.41 -0.81 -21.27
C THR A 421 -26.02 -0.09 -20.05
N LEU A 422 -26.43 -0.82 -18.99
CA LEU A 422 -26.92 -0.19 -17.76
C LEU A 422 -25.82 0.63 -17.06
N MET A 423 -24.59 0.12 -16.98
CA MET A 423 -23.48 0.85 -16.35
C MET A 423 -23.04 2.05 -17.19
N ASP A 424 -22.92 1.88 -18.49
CA ASP A 424 -22.57 2.96 -19.40
C ASP A 424 -23.64 4.06 -19.33
N SER A 425 -24.93 3.69 -19.35
CA SER A 425 -26.05 4.62 -19.20
C SER A 425 -26.04 5.35 -17.85
N LEU A 426 -25.77 4.65 -16.73
CA LEU A 426 -25.60 5.31 -15.42
C LEU A 426 -24.47 6.34 -15.46
N SER A 427 -23.34 5.97 -16.03
CA SER A 427 -22.17 6.84 -16.11
C SER A 427 -22.42 8.06 -16.98
N ASP A 428 -23.05 7.88 -18.14
CA ASP A 428 -23.37 8.97 -19.08
C ASP A 428 -24.38 9.96 -18.48
N HIS A 429 -25.49 9.47 -17.91
CA HIS A 429 -26.46 10.32 -17.24
C HIS A 429 -25.86 11.05 -16.04
N SER A 430 -25.02 10.36 -15.24
CA SER A 430 -24.31 10.97 -14.13
C SER A 430 -23.33 12.04 -14.59
N MET A 431 -22.63 11.80 -15.71
CA MET A 431 -21.72 12.77 -16.31
C MET A 431 -22.48 14.00 -16.86
N MET A 432 -23.70 13.80 -17.42
CA MET A 432 -24.56 14.91 -17.83
C MET A 432 -24.90 15.83 -16.67
N ILE A 433 -25.32 15.29 -15.51
CA ILE A 433 -25.61 16.08 -14.30
C ILE A 433 -24.37 16.83 -13.80
N LEU A 434 -23.19 16.16 -13.75
CA LEU A 434 -21.95 16.79 -13.36
C LEU A 434 -21.57 17.95 -14.30
N LYS A 435 -21.61 17.70 -15.62
CA LYS A 435 -21.32 18.71 -16.64
C LYS A 435 -22.28 19.88 -16.59
N ASN A 436 -23.60 19.64 -16.41
CA ASN A 436 -24.57 20.68 -16.22
C ASN A 436 -24.26 21.56 -14.99
N THR A 437 -23.83 20.96 -13.89
CA THR A 437 -23.39 21.72 -12.70
C THR A 437 -22.19 22.61 -13.01
N LEU A 438 -21.21 22.06 -13.76
CA LEU A 438 -20.03 22.82 -14.19
C LEU A 438 -20.40 23.92 -15.19
N HIS A 439 -21.36 23.67 -16.11
CA HIS A 439 -21.90 24.67 -16.98
C HIS A 439 -22.50 25.86 -16.20
N ALA A 440 -23.38 25.58 -15.21
CA ALA A 440 -23.99 26.62 -14.38
C ALA A 440 -22.93 27.45 -13.62
N ARG A 441 -21.79 26.84 -13.28
CA ARG A 441 -20.70 27.51 -12.55
C ARG A 441 -19.78 28.33 -13.44
N TYR A 442 -19.47 27.90 -14.66
CA TYR A 442 -18.39 28.42 -15.49
C TYR A 442 -18.83 29.00 -16.83
N SER A 443 -20.03 28.72 -17.33
CA SER A 443 -20.48 29.19 -18.64
C SER A 443 -20.56 30.72 -18.67
N GLY A 444 -20.03 31.30 -19.73
CA GLY A 444 -20.04 32.74 -19.96
C GLY A 444 -19.16 33.58 -19.02
N ARG A 445 -18.31 32.92 -18.23
CA ARG A 445 -17.36 33.59 -17.32
C ARG A 445 -15.95 33.54 -17.88
N MET A 446 -15.19 34.62 -17.69
CA MET A 446 -13.76 34.63 -17.87
C MET A 446 -13.11 34.12 -16.58
N ARG A 447 -12.11 33.23 -16.71
CA ARG A 447 -11.37 32.74 -15.58
C ARG A 447 -10.53 33.88 -14.96
N ARG A 448 -10.57 33.97 -13.63
CA ARG A 448 -9.68 34.85 -12.90
C ARG A 448 -8.29 34.24 -12.83
N GLU A 449 -7.28 35.00 -13.21
CA GLU A 449 -5.87 34.62 -13.10
C GLU A 449 -5.28 35.08 -11.79
N PHE A 450 -4.39 34.27 -11.23
CA PHE A 450 -3.64 34.55 -10.00
C PHE A 450 -2.17 34.70 -10.36
N THR A 451 -1.54 35.78 -9.90
CA THR A 451 -0.21 36.20 -10.37
C THR A 451 0.94 35.80 -9.47
N ASP A 452 0.67 35.53 -8.18
CA ASP A 452 1.68 35.18 -7.18
C ASP A 452 1.12 34.27 -6.07
N ALA A 453 2.02 33.65 -5.30
CA ALA A 453 1.68 32.72 -4.23
C ALA A 453 0.97 33.39 -3.03
N ASP A 454 1.26 34.68 -2.78
CA ASP A 454 0.63 35.45 -1.71
C ASP A 454 -0.83 35.76 -2.07
N THR A 455 -1.09 36.07 -3.32
CA THR A 455 -2.45 36.25 -3.85
C THR A 455 -3.29 34.97 -3.69
N LEU A 456 -2.74 33.79 -3.94
CA LEU A 456 -3.45 32.52 -3.67
C LEU A 456 -3.87 32.38 -2.21
N SER A 457 -3.04 32.80 -1.28
CA SER A 457 -3.31 32.70 0.17
C SER A 457 -4.30 33.76 0.66
N THR A 458 -4.19 34.99 0.18
CA THR A 458 -5.03 36.14 0.61
C THR A 458 -6.41 36.09 -0.03
N GLN A 459 -6.54 35.49 -1.21
CA GLN A 459 -7.78 35.37 -1.97
C GLN A 459 -8.28 33.91 -2.06
N ALA A 460 -8.08 33.13 -0.98
CA ALA A 460 -8.38 31.70 -0.97
C ALA A 460 -9.84 31.37 -1.39
N GLU A 461 -10.82 32.20 -1.00
CA GLU A 461 -12.22 32.03 -1.41
C GLU A 461 -12.40 32.18 -2.93
N GLU A 462 -11.74 33.14 -3.55
CA GLU A 462 -11.79 33.33 -5.00
C GLU A 462 -11.10 32.16 -5.73
N VAL A 463 -9.97 31.68 -5.19
CA VAL A 463 -9.32 30.48 -5.73
C VAL A 463 -10.27 29.29 -5.67
N LEU A 464 -10.99 29.07 -4.57
CA LEU A 464 -11.95 27.98 -4.42
C LEU A 464 -13.21 28.14 -5.28
N LYS A 465 -13.58 29.38 -5.64
CA LYS A 465 -14.62 29.62 -6.65
C LYS A 465 -14.18 29.18 -8.04
N GLU A 466 -12.91 29.42 -8.39
CA GLU A 466 -12.34 29.02 -9.69
C GLU A 466 -11.92 27.53 -9.72
N TYR A 467 -11.32 27.04 -8.63
CA TYR A 467 -10.79 25.69 -8.47
C TYR A 467 -11.35 25.02 -7.20
N PRO A 468 -12.56 24.43 -7.26
CA PRO A 468 -13.18 23.80 -6.09
C PRO A 468 -12.44 22.55 -5.58
N VAL A 469 -11.54 21.99 -6.37
CA VAL A 469 -10.72 20.83 -6.02
C VAL A 469 -9.25 21.26 -5.91
N ILE A 470 -8.72 21.20 -4.71
CA ILE A 470 -7.31 21.48 -4.45
C ILE A 470 -6.61 20.14 -4.19
N THR A 471 -5.46 19.93 -4.84
CA THR A 471 -4.61 18.77 -4.58
C THR A 471 -3.30 19.19 -3.91
N SER A 472 -2.87 18.43 -2.89
CA SER A 472 -1.70 18.74 -2.08
C SER A 472 -1.07 17.46 -1.52
N THR A 473 0.15 17.57 -0.97
CA THR A 473 0.65 16.55 -0.06
C THR A 473 0.03 16.74 1.32
N THR A 474 -0.04 15.67 2.12
CA THR A 474 -0.54 15.74 3.51
C THR A 474 0.22 16.75 4.34
N PHE A 475 1.54 16.86 4.16
CA PHE A 475 2.41 17.82 4.87
C PHE A 475 2.07 19.27 4.56
N SER A 476 1.65 19.55 3.33
CA SER A 476 1.36 20.89 2.84
C SER A 476 -0.13 21.22 2.81
N ALA A 477 -0.98 20.33 3.30
CA ALA A 477 -2.44 20.48 3.30
C ALA A 477 -2.87 21.87 3.80
N ARG A 478 -2.39 22.26 4.98
CA ARG A 478 -2.74 23.53 5.62
C ARG A 478 -2.15 24.76 4.94
N SER A 479 -1.00 24.64 4.30
CA SER A 479 -0.33 25.73 3.60
C SER A 479 -0.76 25.88 2.14
N SER A 480 -1.61 25.00 1.61
CA SER A 480 -2.01 25.00 0.20
C SER A 480 -2.66 26.32 -0.22
N LEU A 481 -3.65 26.81 0.52
CA LEU A 481 -4.34 28.09 0.32
C LEU A 481 -4.25 29.04 1.55
N GLY A 482 -3.19 28.89 2.36
CA GLY A 482 -3.04 29.68 3.58
C GLY A 482 -3.65 29.02 4.81
N GLY A 483 -3.06 29.28 5.98
CA GLY A 483 -3.33 28.53 7.22
C GLY A 483 -4.73 28.66 7.82
N ASN A 484 -5.56 29.57 7.30
CA ASN A 484 -6.90 29.86 7.81
C ASN A 484 -8.02 29.35 6.93
N THR A 485 -7.73 28.72 5.79
CA THR A 485 -8.73 28.19 4.88
C THR A 485 -9.31 26.89 5.41
N ILE A 486 -10.64 26.78 5.49
CA ILE A 486 -11.37 25.57 5.86
C ILE A 486 -12.19 25.08 4.67
N TYR A 487 -11.82 23.92 4.18
CA TYR A 487 -12.54 23.23 3.11
C TYR A 487 -13.81 22.56 3.64
N ASP A 488 -14.77 22.29 2.77
CA ASP A 488 -15.91 21.46 3.19
C ASP A 488 -15.51 20.01 3.40
N TYR A 489 -14.61 19.47 2.54
CA TYR A 489 -14.12 18.09 2.63
C TYR A 489 -12.61 17.99 2.46
N VAL A 490 -11.99 17.11 3.24
CA VAL A 490 -10.67 16.56 2.94
C VAL A 490 -10.82 15.09 2.56
N ILE A 491 -10.20 14.70 1.45
CA ILE A 491 -10.08 13.30 1.01
C ILE A 491 -8.61 12.93 1.12
N MET A 492 -8.28 12.01 2.02
CA MET A 492 -6.91 11.58 2.27
C MET A 492 -6.70 10.20 1.67
N ASP A 493 -5.90 10.11 0.60
CA ASP A 493 -5.55 8.84 -0.04
C ASP A 493 -4.23 8.28 0.52
N GLU A 494 -4.06 6.96 0.47
CA GLU A 494 -2.92 6.20 1.04
C GLU A 494 -2.68 6.52 2.53
N SER A 495 -3.75 6.69 3.30
CA SER A 495 -3.71 7.14 4.69
C SER A 495 -3.07 6.12 5.67
N SER A 496 -2.85 4.87 5.26
CA SER A 496 -2.02 3.91 5.98
C SER A 496 -0.55 4.32 6.07
N GLN A 497 -0.06 5.15 5.12
CA GLN A 497 1.31 5.68 5.11
C GLN A 497 1.43 7.05 5.81
N VAL A 498 0.34 7.59 6.30
CA VAL A 498 0.31 8.90 6.97
C VAL A 498 0.55 8.72 8.45
N SER A 499 1.43 9.54 9.02
CA SER A 499 1.66 9.61 10.47
C SER A 499 0.55 10.39 11.17
N LEU A 500 0.37 10.15 12.48
CA LEU A 500 -0.72 10.74 13.25
C LEU A 500 -0.69 12.26 13.24
N GLU A 501 0.48 12.84 13.50
CA GLU A 501 0.67 14.30 13.55
C GLU A 501 0.37 14.95 12.19
N THR A 502 0.74 14.29 11.09
CA THR A 502 0.50 14.81 9.75
C THR A 502 -0.98 14.71 9.37
N GLY A 503 -1.60 13.56 9.61
CA GLY A 503 -3.02 13.35 9.32
C GLY A 503 -3.92 14.28 10.12
N THR A 504 -3.60 14.51 11.39
CA THR A 504 -4.35 15.44 12.26
C THR A 504 -4.30 16.87 11.73
N LEU A 505 -3.14 17.34 11.25
CA LEU A 505 -3.04 18.67 10.63
C LEU A 505 -3.96 18.80 9.41
N ALA A 506 -4.07 17.76 8.58
CA ALA A 506 -4.98 17.77 7.45
C ALA A 506 -6.46 17.80 7.88
N LEU A 507 -6.84 17.12 8.97
CA LEU A 507 -8.21 17.21 9.52
C LEU A 507 -8.57 18.60 10.01
N THR A 508 -7.60 19.41 10.48
CA THR A 508 -7.87 20.80 10.91
C THR A 508 -8.24 21.72 9.75
N CYS A 509 -8.04 21.28 8.51
CA CYS A 509 -8.31 22.08 7.31
C CYS A 509 -9.72 21.89 6.76
N ALA A 510 -10.52 20.94 7.25
CA ALA A 510 -11.83 20.64 6.66
C ALA A 510 -12.90 20.30 7.68
N LYS A 511 -14.15 20.56 7.29
CA LYS A 511 -15.34 20.23 8.12
C LYS A 511 -15.61 18.72 8.13
N ASN A 512 -15.40 18.05 7.00
CA ASN A 512 -15.68 16.63 6.81
C ASN A 512 -14.43 15.92 6.26
N ALA A 513 -14.28 14.62 6.53
CA ALA A 513 -13.13 13.85 6.12
C ALA A 513 -13.49 12.47 5.53
N VAL A 514 -12.84 12.12 4.43
CA VAL A 514 -12.89 10.79 3.84
C VAL A 514 -11.46 10.23 3.89
N ILE A 515 -11.25 9.22 4.73
CA ILE A 515 -9.95 8.61 4.98
C ILE A 515 -9.86 7.32 4.17
N VAL A 516 -9.02 7.34 3.12
CA VAL A 516 -8.88 6.21 2.18
C VAL A 516 -7.51 5.57 2.36
N GLY A 517 -7.47 4.27 2.49
CA GLY A 517 -6.20 3.53 2.63
C GLY A 517 -6.44 2.04 2.76
N ASP A 518 -5.43 1.33 3.22
CA ASP A 518 -5.51 -0.10 3.46
C ASP A 518 -4.61 -0.48 4.65
N THR A 519 -5.21 -0.89 5.76
CA THR A 519 -4.47 -1.29 6.96
C THR A 519 -3.66 -2.58 6.79
N LYS A 520 -3.82 -3.28 5.66
CA LYS A 520 -3.07 -4.50 5.33
C LYS A 520 -1.94 -4.23 4.32
N GLN A 521 -1.73 -2.97 3.93
CA GLN A 521 -0.57 -2.52 3.17
C GLN A 521 0.46 -1.84 4.06
N LEU A 522 1.60 -1.44 3.48
CA LEU A 522 2.72 -0.86 4.23
C LEU A 522 2.26 0.36 5.04
N PRO A 523 2.57 0.40 6.34
CA PRO A 523 2.34 1.56 7.18
C PRO A 523 3.39 2.66 6.92
N ASN A 524 3.27 3.80 7.60
CA ASN A 524 4.30 4.83 7.61
C ASN A 524 5.62 4.27 8.17
N VAL A 525 6.73 4.66 7.52
CA VAL A 525 8.07 4.18 7.90
C VAL A 525 8.61 4.99 9.08
N ILE A 526 8.91 4.32 10.19
CA ILE A 526 9.50 4.91 11.39
C ILE A 526 10.84 4.23 11.65
N THR A 527 11.92 5.02 11.82
CA THR A 527 13.23 4.46 12.18
C THR A 527 13.21 3.89 13.60
N ASN A 528 14.07 2.91 13.88
CA ASN A 528 14.13 2.30 15.24
C ASN A 528 14.44 3.35 16.31
N ASN A 529 15.32 4.31 16.02
CA ASN A 529 15.67 5.39 16.95
C ASN A 529 14.48 6.31 17.24
N ASP A 530 13.70 6.66 16.23
CA ASP A 530 12.51 7.51 16.40
C ASP A 530 11.38 6.75 17.08
N ARG A 531 11.24 5.45 16.81
CA ARG A 531 10.27 4.57 17.48
C ARG A 531 10.48 4.56 19.00
N GLU A 532 11.72 4.44 19.46
CA GLU A 532 12.02 4.47 20.89
C GLU A 532 11.68 5.84 21.51
N LYS A 533 12.00 6.95 20.83
CA LYS A 533 11.62 8.29 21.31
C LYS A 533 10.10 8.45 21.40
N LEU A 534 9.37 7.99 20.36
CA LEU A 534 7.91 8.04 20.33
C LEU A 534 7.27 7.27 21.47
N LYS A 535 7.79 6.05 21.79
CA LYS A 535 7.33 5.26 22.93
C LYS A 535 7.49 5.99 24.25
N VAL A 536 8.63 6.68 24.45
CA VAL A 536 8.88 7.46 25.67
C VAL A 536 7.87 8.59 25.81
N ILE A 537 7.65 9.37 24.73
CA ILE A 537 6.70 10.50 24.76
C ILE A 537 5.27 9.97 25.00
N PHE A 538 4.88 8.87 24.34
CA PHE A 538 3.57 8.28 24.51
C PHE A 538 3.34 7.82 25.96
N GLY A 539 4.33 7.15 26.56
CA GLY A 539 4.25 6.70 27.97
C GLY A 539 4.07 7.83 28.99
N LEU A 540 4.53 9.04 28.66
CA LEU A 540 4.39 10.23 29.51
C LEU A 540 3.06 10.99 29.29
N SER A 541 2.37 10.76 28.19
CA SER A 541 1.23 11.59 27.76
C SER A 541 -0.11 11.20 28.43
N HIS A 542 -0.24 9.98 28.95
CA HIS A 542 -1.46 9.42 29.57
C HIS A 542 -2.72 9.57 28.70
N ILE A 543 -2.60 9.38 27.38
CA ILE A 543 -3.72 9.40 26.42
C ILE A 543 -4.09 7.98 25.98
N GLU A 544 -5.20 7.86 25.24
CA GLU A 544 -5.72 6.57 24.77
C GLU A 544 -4.74 5.88 23.78
N ASN A 545 -4.68 4.54 23.83
CA ASN A 545 -3.74 3.72 23.05
C ASN A 545 -3.85 3.93 21.52
N GLY A 546 -5.02 4.31 21.01
CA GLY A 546 -5.18 4.59 19.59
C GLY A 546 -4.36 5.77 19.07
N TYR A 547 -3.81 6.61 19.95
CA TYR A 547 -2.89 7.70 19.58
C TYR A 547 -1.41 7.32 19.63
N ASP A 548 -1.07 6.04 19.84
CA ASP A 548 0.33 5.60 19.88
C ASP A 548 0.98 5.70 18.49
N SER A 549 1.71 6.79 18.26
CA SER A 549 2.40 7.08 17.00
C SER A 549 3.54 6.10 16.67
N ALA A 550 4.03 5.32 17.65
CA ALA A 550 5.05 4.32 17.40
C ALA A 550 4.49 3.03 16.78
N ASN A 551 3.21 2.76 16.99
CA ASN A 551 2.58 1.50 16.62
C ASN A 551 1.41 1.62 15.64
N HIS A 552 0.84 2.82 15.45
CA HIS A 552 -0.31 3.04 14.59
C HIS A 552 -0.03 4.02 13.46
N SER A 553 -0.54 3.72 12.29
CA SER A 553 -0.72 4.68 11.19
C SER A 553 -1.94 5.58 11.49
N PHE A 554 -2.05 6.69 10.76
CA PHE A 554 -3.21 7.59 10.92
C PHE A 554 -4.54 6.88 10.64
N LEU A 555 -4.60 6.04 9.60
CA LEU A 555 -5.79 5.24 9.28
C LEU A 555 -6.22 4.33 10.43
N GLU A 556 -5.26 3.62 11.03
CA GLU A 556 -5.53 2.75 12.18
C GLU A 556 -5.98 3.55 13.40
N SER A 557 -5.30 4.66 13.69
CA SER A 557 -5.65 5.54 14.79
C SER A 557 -7.09 6.08 14.66
N VAL A 558 -7.47 6.60 13.49
CA VAL A 558 -8.85 7.06 13.23
C VAL A 558 -9.86 5.92 13.40
N SER A 559 -9.54 4.72 12.91
CA SER A 559 -10.39 3.54 13.04
C SER A 559 -10.63 3.11 14.50
N ILE A 560 -9.62 3.29 15.36
CA ILE A 560 -9.69 2.94 16.79
C ILE A 560 -10.39 4.05 17.58
N MET A 561 -10.07 5.31 17.30
CA MET A 561 -10.49 6.43 18.13
C MET A 561 -11.91 6.90 17.83
N ILE A 562 -12.38 6.84 16.58
CA ILE A 562 -13.74 7.24 16.22
C ILE A 562 -14.63 5.99 16.14
N LYS A 563 -15.30 5.65 17.24
CA LYS A 563 -16.06 4.40 17.38
C LYS A 563 -17.19 4.20 16.37
N ASP A 564 -17.89 5.28 16.01
CA ASP A 564 -19.07 5.26 15.14
C ASP A 564 -18.75 5.62 13.67
N VAL A 565 -17.46 5.61 13.30
CA VAL A 565 -17.06 5.91 11.93
C VAL A 565 -17.47 4.77 11.00
N PRO A 566 -18.20 5.04 9.92
CA PRO A 566 -18.51 4.01 8.93
C PRO A 566 -17.23 3.60 8.20
N GLN A 567 -16.93 2.30 8.27
CA GLN A 567 -15.83 1.69 7.53
C GLN A 567 -16.38 0.85 6.40
N THR A 568 -15.95 1.14 5.18
CA THR A 568 -16.36 0.39 4.00
C THR A 568 -15.14 -0.29 3.40
N LEU A 569 -15.16 -1.63 3.36
CA LEU A 569 -14.18 -2.41 2.62
C LEU A 569 -14.61 -2.48 1.16
N LEU A 570 -13.77 -2.02 0.25
CA LEU A 570 -13.91 -2.26 -1.18
C LEU A 570 -13.55 -3.73 -1.45
N ARG A 571 -14.51 -4.51 -1.92
CA ARG A 571 -14.38 -5.97 -1.98
C ARG A 571 -14.07 -6.51 -3.37
N GLU A 572 -14.60 -5.87 -4.39
CA GLU A 572 -14.53 -6.35 -5.77
C GLU A 572 -13.14 -6.06 -6.36
N HIS A 573 -12.38 -7.12 -6.62
CA HIS A 573 -11.02 -7.06 -7.16
C HIS A 573 -10.99 -7.36 -8.66
N TYR A 574 -10.35 -6.48 -9.44
CA TYR A 574 -10.34 -6.56 -10.92
C TYR A 574 -8.94 -6.65 -11.53
N ARG A 575 -7.88 -6.63 -10.73
CA ARG A 575 -6.50 -6.44 -11.22
C ARG A 575 -5.77 -7.75 -11.47
N CYS A 576 -5.52 -8.49 -10.41
CA CYS A 576 -4.64 -9.65 -10.42
C CYS A 576 -5.38 -10.91 -10.88
N ASN A 577 -4.61 -11.89 -11.35
CA ASN A 577 -5.10 -13.24 -11.53
C ASN A 577 -5.66 -13.80 -10.21
N SER A 578 -6.70 -14.64 -10.28
CA SER A 578 -7.41 -15.18 -9.11
C SER A 578 -6.46 -15.86 -8.13
N ARG A 579 -5.55 -16.70 -8.60
CA ARG A 579 -4.62 -17.45 -7.74
C ARG A 579 -3.64 -16.55 -7.01
N ILE A 580 -3.19 -15.45 -7.63
CA ILE A 580 -2.27 -14.50 -7.01
C ILE A 580 -2.98 -13.78 -5.86
N ILE A 581 -4.12 -13.17 -6.15
CA ILE A 581 -4.80 -12.36 -5.14
C ILE A 581 -5.49 -13.21 -4.08
N ASN A 582 -5.85 -14.47 -4.38
CA ASN A 582 -6.49 -15.35 -3.41
C ASN A 582 -5.55 -15.71 -2.24
N PHE A 583 -4.24 -15.78 -2.46
CA PHE A 583 -3.28 -15.86 -1.36
C PHE A 583 -3.44 -14.68 -0.40
N CYS A 584 -3.40 -13.45 -0.94
CA CYS A 584 -3.59 -12.24 -0.14
C CYS A 584 -4.97 -12.20 0.51
N ASN A 585 -6.01 -12.61 -0.21
CA ASN A 585 -7.39 -12.65 0.26
C ASN A 585 -7.53 -13.54 1.50
N GLN A 586 -7.05 -14.77 1.42
CA GLN A 586 -7.11 -15.72 2.54
C GLN A 586 -6.24 -15.30 3.70
N LYS A 587 -5.00 -14.88 3.43
CA LYS A 587 -4.01 -14.60 4.47
C LYS A 587 -4.25 -13.28 5.19
N PHE A 588 -4.61 -12.20 4.47
CA PHE A 588 -4.64 -10.85 5.00
C PHE A 588 -6.03 -10.23 5.08
N TYR A 589 -6.97 -10.65 4.22
CA TYR A 589 -8.32 -10.07 4.14
C TYR A 589 -9.43 -11.01 4.62
N GLY A 590 -9.08 -12.16 5.21
CA GLY A 590 -10.04 -13.11 5.79
C GLY A 590 -11.07 -13.64 4.80
N GLY A 591 -10.71 -13.75 3.51
CA GLY A 591 -11.60 -14.25 2.46
C GLY A 591 -12.67 -13.24 1.98
N ASN A 592 -12.57 -11.97 2.40
CA ASN A 592 -13.63 -10.97 2.13
C ASN A 592 -13.58 -10.35 0.73
N LEU A 593 -12.50 -10.53 -0.03
CA LEU A 593 -12.41 -10.00 -1.39
C LEU A 593 -13.19 -10.87 -2.37
N LEU A 594 -13.87 -10.23 -3.29
CA LEU A 594 -14.59 -10.85 -4.41
C LEU A 594 -13.74 -10.74 -5.67
N ILE A 595 -13.30 -11.85 -6.22
CA ILE A 595 -12.44 -11.89 -7.39
C ILE A 595 -13.32 -11.82 -8.62
N MET A 596 -13.36 -10.65 -9.28
CA MET A 596 -14.25 -10.37 -10.40
C MET A 596 -13.62 -10.69 -11.76
N LYS A 597 -12.28 -10.81 -11.80
CA LYS A 597 -11.55 -11.10 -13.02
C LYS A 597 -11.71 -12.55 -13.41
N GLU A 598 -12.00 -12.79 -14.66
CA GLU A 598 -11.97 -14.14 -15.25
C GLU A 598 -10.54 -14.46 -15.68
N ASP A 599 -10.06 -15.62 -15.27
CA ASP A 599 -8.70 -16.04 -15.59
C ASP A 599 -8.64 -16.74 -16.93
N GLU A 600 -7.61 -16.42 -17.69
CA GLU A 600 -7.18 -17.27 -18.81
C GLU A 600 -6.66 -18.60 -18.24
N THR A 601 -6.84 -19.68 -18.99
CA THR A 601 -6.52 -21.08 -18.60
C THR A 601 -5.03 -21.36 -18.35
N ASN A 602 -4.24 -20.36 -18.00
CA ASN A 602 -2.79 -20.43 -17.86
C ASN A 602 -2.40 -21.10 -16.54
N LYS A 603 -1.74 -22.27 -16.61
CA LYS A 603 -1.37 -23.07 -15.43
C LYS A 603 -0.20 -22.48 -14.64
N ASN A 604 0.68 -21.67 -15.24
CA ASN A 604 1.92 -21.17 -14.63
C ASN A 604 1.80 -19.71 -14.19
N VAL A 605 0.91 -19.45 -13.23
CA VAL A 605 0.66 -18.09 -12.70
C VAL A 605 1.57 -17.78 -11.53
N LEU A 606 1.89 -18.79 -10.72
CA LEU A 606 2.75 -18.70 -9.54
C LEU A 606 3.93 -19.64 -9.70
N ALA A 607 5.11 -19.23 -9.23
CA ALA A 607 6.24 -20.13 -9.11
C ALA A 607 7.14 -19.72 -7.93
N ALA A 608 7.80 -20.70 -7.32
CA ALA A 608 8.82 -20.48 -6.31
C ALA A 608 10.11 -21.21 -6.74
N TYR A 609 11.23 -20.47 -6.73
CA TYR A 609 12.57 -20.97 -6.99
C TYR A 609 13.38 -20.94 -5.70
N LYS A 610 13.79 -22.10 -5.23
CA LYS A 610 14.67 -22.24 -4.06
C LYS A 610 16.11 -22.34 -4.55
N THR A 611 16.99 -21.47 -4.07
CA THR A 611 18.41 -21.58 -4.38
C THR A 611 19.00 -22.85 -3.77
N VAL A 612 20.16 -23.28 -4.20
CA VAL A 612 20.90 -24.32 -3.49
C VAL A 612 21.15 -23.89 -2.05
N LYS A 613 21.24 -24.87 -1.12
CA LYS A 613 21.48 -24.61 0.29
C LYS A 613 22.83 -23.92 0.49
N GLY A 614 22.91 -22.93 1.35
CA GLY A 614 24.15 -22.22 1.70
C GLY A 614 23.89 -20.77 2.16
N ASN A 615 24.91 -20.15 2.73
CA ASN A 615 24.85 -18.76 3.22
C ASN A 615 25.30 -17.77 2.13
N HIS A 616 24.50 -17.65 1.06
CA HIS A 616 24.82 -16.84 -0.10
C HIS A 616 24.58 -15.35 0.09
N ALA A 617 23.69 -14.97 1.05
CA ALA A 617 23.41 -13.58 1.34
C ALA A 617 24.48 -12.92 2.21
N ALA A 618 24.91 -11.73 1.84
CA ALA A 618 25.80 -10.89 2.63
C ALA A 618 25.58 -9.41 2.32
N ASN A 619 25.68 -8.55 3.35
CA ASN A 619 25.44 -7.10 3.21
C ASN A 619 24.13 -6.76 2.49
N MET A 620 23.05 -7.46 2.83
CA MET A 620 21.72 -7.26 2.21
C MET A 620 21.74 -7.46 0.68
N THR A 621 22.62 -8.35 0.19
CA THR A 621 22.72 -8.73 -1.22
C THR A 621 22.86 -10.26 -1.32
N ASN A 622 22.19 -10.88 -2.29
CA ASN A 622 22.29 -12.29 -2.60
C ASN A 622 22.50 -12.48 -4.11
N LEU A 623 23.75 -12.65 -4.51
CA LEU A 623 24.11 -12.81 -5.92
C LEU A 623 23.56 -14.13 -6.49
N ARG A 624 23.41 -15.17 -5.66
CA ARG A 624 22.83 -16.44 -6.09
C ARG A 624 21.40 -16.29 -6.56
N GLU A 625 20.56 -15.52 -5.83
CA GLU A 625 19.20 -15.23 -6.28
C GLU A 625 19.19 -14.46 -7.60
N ILE A 626 20.14 -13.54 -7.81
CA ILE A 626 20.25 -12.80 -9.07
C ILE A 626 20.57 -13.75 -10.23
N GLU A 627 21.51 -14.69 -10.03
CA GLU A 627 21.85 -15.68 -11.07
C GLU A 627 20.65 -16.62 -11.36
N VAL A 628 19.89 -17.03 -10.35
CA VAL A 628 18.67 -17.82 -10.54
C VAL A 628 17.64 -17.03 -11.34
N ILE A 629 17.44 -15.76 -11.02
CA ILE A 629 16.54 -14.88 -11.79
C ILE A 629 16.98 -14.83 -13.25
N LYS A 630 18.26 -14.60 -13.50
CA LYS A 630 18.83 -14.43 -14.84
C LYS A 630 18.81 -15.71 -15.67
N GLN A 631 19.15 -16.85 -15.06
CA GLN A 631 19.38 -18.11 -15.78
C GLN A 631 18.14 -19.00 -15.85
N GLU A 632 17.24 -18.93 -14.87
CA GLU A 632 16.07 -19.81 -14.81
C GLU A 632 14.75 -19.04 -14.96
N VAL A 633 14.59 -17.90 -14.28
CA VAL A 633 13.28 -17.19 -14.26
C VAL A 633 13.06 -16.38 -15.54
N ILE A 634 14.00 -15.51 -15.93
CA ILE A 634 13.86 -14.67 -17.13
C ILE A 634 13.69 -15.49 -18.40
N PRO A 635 14.43 -16.60 -18.65
CA PRO A 635 14.23 -17.44 -19.82
C PRO A 635 12.83 -18.06 -19.94
N GLU A 636 12.09 -18.25 -18.82
CA GLU A 636 10.71 -18.70 -18.86
C GLU A 636 9.72 -17.61 -19.28
N LEU A 637 10.17 -16.35 -19.26
CA LEU A 637 9.35 -15.16 -19.53
C LEU A 637 9.60 -14.53 -20.91
N LYS A 638 10.27 -15.24 -21.81
CA LYS A 638 10.69 -14.73 -23.16
C LYS A 638 9.53 -14.21 -24.01
N ASP A 639 8.31 -14.66 -23.75
CA ASP A 639 7.13 -14.20 -24.47
C ASP A 639 6.54 -12.90 -23.89
N ILE A 640 7.15 -12.33 -22.85
CA ILE A 640 6.69 -11.12 -22.15
C ILE A 640 7.73 -10.03 -22.35
N CYS A 641 7.27 -8.81 -22.70
CA CYS A 641 8.14 -7.66 -22.84
C CYS A 641 8.82 -7.32 -21.50
N LEU A 642 10.13 -6.96 -21.53
CA LEU A 642 10.87 -6.63 -20.33
C LEU A 642 10.26 -5.45 -19.55
N ASP A 643 9.62 -4.51 -20.23
CA ASP A 643 8.91 -3.39 -19.60
C ASP A 643 7.71 -3.82 -18.76
N GLU A 644 7.14 -5.00 -19.02
CA GLU A 644 6.02 -5.59 -18.27
C GLU A 644 6.49 -6.43 -17.08
N ILE A 645 7.81 -6.60 -16.92
CA ILE A 645 8.42 -7.32 -15.80
C ILE A 645 8.93 -6.33 -14.78
N GLY A 646 8.68 -6.61 -13.50
CA GLY A 646 9.23 -5.88 -12.37
C GLY A 646 9.95 -6.83 -11.42
N ILE A 647 11.10 -6.41 -10.90
CA ILE A 647 11.81 -7.15 -9.85
C ILE A 647 11.73 -6.35 -8.55
N ILE A 648 11.26 -6.98 -7.50
CA ILE A 648 11.12 -6.38 -6.19
C ILE A 648 11.95 -7.14 -5.15
N THR A 649 12.50 -6.38 -4.20
CA THR A 649 13.33 -6.93 -3.14
C THR A 649 13.20 -6.06 -1.88
N PRO A 650 13.47 -6.58 -0.66
CA PRO A 650 13.40 -5.79 0.57
C PRO A 650 14.52 -4.73 0.67
N TYR A 651 15.67 -4.92 0.02
CA TYR A 651 16.89 -4.16 0.29
C TYR A 651 17.42 -3.37 -0.90
N ASN A 652 17.82 -2.11 -0.66
CA ASN A 652 18.41 -1.24 -1.69
C ASN A 652 19.72 -1.80 -2.29
N ASN A 653 20.55 -2.49 -1.49
CA ASN A 653 21.77 -3.09 -2.00
C ASN A 653 21.50 -4.16 -3.06
N GLN A 654 20.47 -4.99 -2.84
CA GLN A 654 20.02 -5.97 -3.84
C GLN A 654 19.47 -5.27 -5.09
N VAL A 655 18.68 -4.18 -4.92
CA VAL A 655 18.20 -3.39 -6.06
C VAL A 655 19.36 -2.92 -6.94
N ASN A 656 20.42 -2.39 -6.32
CA ASN A 656 21.58 -1.89 -7.05
C ASN A 656 22.34 -3.03 -7.75
N ALA A 657 22.51 -4.17 -7.10
CA ALA A 657 23.16 -5.34 -7.68
C ALA A 657 22.37 -5.92 -8.86
N ILE A 658 21.05 -6.01 -8.76
CA ILE A 658 20.18 -6.47 -9.86
C ILE A 658 20.25 -5.49 -11.04
N ARG A 659 20.17 -4.18 -10.81
CA ARG A 659 20.24 -3.15 -11.87
C ARG A 659 21.55 -3.20 -12.67
N GLN A 660 22.65 -3.57 -12.02
CA GLN A 660 23.95 -3.72 -12.73
C GLN A 660 23.95 -4.90 -13.69
N GLN A 661 23.21 -5.96 -13.39
CA GLN A 661 23.18 -7.19 -14.20
C GLN A 661 21.98 -7.27 -15.16
N LEU A 662 20.89 -6.59 -14.84
CA LEU A 662 19.63 -6.56 -15.60
C LEU A 662 19.16 -5.10 -15.73
N PRO A 663 19.86 -4.25 -16.51
CA PRO A 663 19.59 -2.82 -16.61
C PRO A 663 18.25 -2.49 -17.28
N ASP A 664 17.74 -3.40 -18.14
CA ASP A 664 16.54 -3.18 -18.94
C ASP A 664 15.23 -3.52 -18.19
N ILE A 665 15.33 -4.04 -16.96
CA ILE A 665 14.17 -4.40 -16.15
C ILE A 665 14.00 -3.38 -15.02
N GLU A 666 12.74 -2.98 -14.76
CA GLU A 666 12.43 -2.11 -13.63
C GLU A 666 12.64 -2.84 -12.30
N VAL A 667 13.58 -2.33 -11.47
CA VAL A 667 13.91 -2.92 -10.17
C VAL A 667 13.71 -1.91 -9.05
N GLY A 668 13.10 -2.32 -7.96
CA GLY A 668 12.91 -1.46 -6.81
C GLY A 668 12.67 -2.20 -5.50
N THR A 669 12.69 -1.45 -4.40
CA THR A 669 12.22 -2.01 -3.13
C THR A 669 10.69 -2.11 -3.14
N VAL A 670 10.14 -3.00 -2.29
CA VAL A 670 8.68 -3.16 -2.16
C VAL A 670 7.99 -1.81 -1.89
N HIS A 671 8.59 -0.96 -1.05
CA HIS A 671 8.09 0.39 -0.75
C HIS A 671 8.01 1.28 -2.00
N LYS A 672 9.04 1.23 -2.87
CA LYS A 672 9.07 2.03 -4.12
C LYS A 672 8.12 1.50 -5.19
N PHE A 673 7.74 0.23 -5.10
CA PHE A 673 6.73 -0.37 -5.97
C PHE A 673 5.30 -0.18 -5.49
N GLN A 674 5.08 0.38 -4.30
CA GLN A 674 3.73 0.71 -3.85
C GLN A 674 3.09 1.74 -4.80
N GLY A 675 1.85 1.46 -5.23
CA GLY A 675 1.16 2.25 -6.26
C GLY A 675 1.50 1.88 -7.72
N ARG A 676 2.54 1.07 -7.97
CA ARG A 676 2.91 0.57 -9.30
C ARG A 676 2.46 -0.88 -9.49
N GLU A 677 2.41 -1.34 -10.73
CA GLU A 677 2.00 -2.70 -11.06
C GLU A 677 2.65 -3.14 -12.38
N LYS A 678 2.90 -4.44 -12.49
CA LYS A 678 3.46 -5.08 -13.70
C LYS A 678 2.69 -6.36 -14.02
N ASP A 679 2.78 -6.81 -15.25
CA ASP A 679 2.19 -8.09 -15.65
C ASP A 679 2.88 -9.24 -14.91
N VAL A 680 4.20 -9.17 -14.77
CA VAL A 680 5.00 -10.13 -14.01
C VAL A 680 5.77 -9.44 -12.90
N ILE A 681 5.72 -10.00 -11.71
CA ILE A 681 6.57 -9.60 -10.59
C ILE A 681 7.46 -10.78 -10.19
N ILE A 682 8.74 -10.49 -10.04
CA ILE A 682 9.73 -11.40 -9.46
C ILE A 682 10.17 -10.83 -8.12
N MET A 683 9.97 -11.58 -7.03
CA MET A 683 10.40 -11.19 -5.70
C MET A 683 11.68 -11.92 -5.31
N SER A 684 12.76 -11.18 -5.06
CA SER A 684 14.02 -11.67 -4.51
C SER A 684 14.05 -11.42 -3.00
N VAL A 685 14.10 -12.48 -2.20
CA VAL A 685 13.99 -12.43 -0.72
C VAL A 685 15.30 -12.06 -0.06
N VAL A 686 16.43 -12.42 -0.65
CA VAL A 686 17.80 -12.06 -0.28
C VAL A 686 18.36 -12.86 0.90
N SER A 687 17.61 -13.03 1.97
CA SER A 687 18.12 -13.51 3.26
C SER A 687 18.43 -15.01 3.29
N ASN A 688 19.49 -15.39 3.99
CA ASN A 688 19.81 -16.80 4.24
C ASN A 688 18.83 -17.47 5.21
N GLN A 689 18.31 -16.68 6.17
CA GLN A 689 17.18 -17.03 7.04
C GLN A 689 16.16 -15.90 7.02
N ILE A 690 14.89 -16.26 6.99
CA ILE A 690 13.80 -15.32 6.94
C ILE A 690 13.68 -14.63 8.29
N ASN A 691 13.81 -13.31 8.30
CA ASN A 691 13.71 -12.46 9.49
C ASN A 691 12.38 -11.69 9.50
N ASP A 692 12.03 -11.09 10.64
CA ASP A 692 10.76 -10.38 10.86
C ASP A 692 10.53 -9.21 9.89
N PHE A 693 11.59 -8.58 9.39
CA PHE A 693 11.47 -7.48 8.42
C PHE A 693 11.02 -7.99 7.04
N ILE A 694 11.61 -9.10 6.58
CA ILE A 694 11.26 -9.70 5.29
C ILE A 694 9.89 -10.38 5.36
N ASP A 695 9.58 -10.97 6.52
CA ASP A 695 8.33 -11.69 6.77
C ASP A 695 7.17 -10.80 7.20
N ASP A 696 7.36 -9.49 7.12
CA ASP A 696 6.29 -8.52 7.43
C ASP A 696 5.08 -8.77 6.52
N PRO A 697 3.88 -9.02 7.10
CA PRO A 697 2.68 -9.33 6.34
C PRO A 697 2.27 -8.21 5.38
N HIS A 698 2.54 -6.95 5.73
CA HIS A 698 2.24 -5.79 4.87
C HIS A 698 3.16 -5.76 3.66
N LEU A 699 4.45 -6.09 3.86
CA LEU A 699 5.45 -6.15 2.80
C LEU A 699 5.09 -7.25 1.78
N ILE A 700 4.74 -8.44 2.26
CA ILE A 700 4.39 -9.58 1.41
C ILE A 700 3.08 -9.31 0.67
N ASN A 701 2.07 -8.78 1.36
CA ASN A 701 0.80 -8.42 0.74
C ASN A 701 0.99 -7.41 -0.41
N VAL A 702 1.79 -6.37 -0.18
CA VAL A 702 2.12 -5.40 -1.24
C VAL A 702 2.87 -6.07 -2.37
N ALA A 703 3.91 -6.87 -2.08
CA ALA A 703 4.72 -7.52 -3.09
C ALA A 703 3.91 -8.41 -4.04
N VAL A 704 3.12 -9.33 -3.47
CA VAL A 704 2.31 -10.28 -4.24
C VAL A 704 1.24 -9.56 -5.06
N SER A 705 0.56 -8.57 -4.47
CA SER A 705 -0.53 -7.83 -5.13
C SER A 705 -0.08 -6.84 -6.23
N ARG A 706 1.23 -6.70 -6.49
CA ARG A 706 1.74 -5.92 -7.64
C ARG A 706 1.66 -6.67 -8.96
N ALA A 707 1.58 -8.02 -8.92
CA ALA A 707 1.54 -8.86 -10.10
C ALA A 707 0.12 -8.95 -10.68
N LYS A 708 -0.03 -8.63 -11.97
CA LYS A 708 -1.33 -8.77 -12.67
C LYS A 708 -1.57 -10.18 -13.20
N LYS A 709 -0.55 -10.81 -13.79
CA LYS A 709 -0.65 -12.09 -14.51
C LYS A 709 0.18 -13.19 -13.89
N LYS A 710 1.43 -12.89 -13.46
CA LYS A 710 2.36 -13.90 -12.91
C LYS A 710 3.16 -13.35 -11.74
N PHE A 711 3.39 -14.22 -10.75
CA PHE A 711 4.25 -13.90 -9.61
C PHE A 711 5.28 -15.01 -9.40
N TYR A 712 6.55 -14.64 -9.34
CA TYR A 712 7.68 -15.55 -9.12
C TYR A 712 8.40 -15.17 -7.82
N LEU A 713 8.60 -16.14 -6.95
CA LEU A 713 9.34 -15.99 -5.71
C LEU A 713 10.71 -16.64 -5.87
N VAL A 714 11.78 -15.92 -5.56
CA VAL A 714 13.13 -16.47 -5.48
C VAL A 714 13.61 -16.36 -4.04
N VAL A 715 13.94 -17.48 -3.43
CA VAL A 715 14.18 -17.60 -2.00
C VAL A 715 15.33 -18.58 -1.73
N THR A 716 15.95 -18.47 -0.56
CA THR A 716 16.97 -19.43 -0.10
C THR A 716 16.40 -20.85 -0.01
N GLY A 717 17.22 -21.85 -0.38
CA GLY A 717 16.93 -23.27 -0.17
C GLY A 717 17.27 -23.77 1.23
N ASN A 718 17.77 -22.90 2.13
CA ASN A 718 18.05 -23.27 3.50
C ASN A 718 16.77 -23.63 4.27
N GLU A 719 16.89 -24.59 5.16
CA GLU A 719 15.80 -24.91 6.09
C GLU A 719 15.53 -23.74 7.04
N GLN A 720 14.26 -23.46 7.30
CA GLN A 720 13.86 -22.38 8.18
C GLN A 720 13.37 -22.96 9.51
N GLU A 721 13.87 -22.41 10.60
CA GLU A 721 13.54 -22.90 11.96
C GLU A 721 12.11 -22.55 12.39
N LYS A 722 11.54 -21.49 11.82
CA LYS A 722 10.20 -20.97 12.17
C LYS A 722 9.26 -21.03 10.98
N THR A 723 7.99 -21.18 11.26
CA THR A 723 6.93 -20.89 10.29
C THR A 723 6.95 -19.41 9.93
N SER A 724 6.72 -19.09 8.66
CA SER A 724 6.77 -17.72 8.15
C SER A 724 5.70 -17.49 7.07
N ASN A 725 5.34 -16.23 6.82
CA ASN A 725 4.43 -15.86 5.74
C ASN A 725 5.00 -16.25 4.37
N ILE A 726 6.31 -16.18 4.20
CA ILE A 726 6.99 -16.64 2.97
C ILE A 726 6.86 -18.15 2.81
N LYS A 727 7.00 -18.92 3.90
CA LYS A 727 6.77 -20.36 3.85
C LYS A 727 5.32 -20.66 3.48
N ASP A 728 4.36 -19.98 4.09
CA ASP A 728 2.94 -20.15 3.76
C ASP A 728 2.66 -19.81 2.28
N LEU A 729 3.38 -18.82 1.71
CA LEU A 729 3.29 -18.52 0.27
C LEU A 729 3.86 -19.66 -0.59
N ILE A 730 4.99 -20.26 -0.20
CA ILE A 730 5.56 -21.42 -0.90
C ILE A 730 4.59 -22.60 -0.82
N ASP A 731 4.08 -22.90 0.35
CA ASP A 731 3.14 -23.99 0.60
C ASP A 731 1.83 -23.76 -0.19
N TYR A 732 1.37 -22.51 -0.29
CA TYR A 732 0.22 -22.14 -1.12
C TYR A 732 0.50 -22.35 -2.61
N ILE A 733 1.70 -21.99 -3.11
CA ILE A 733 2.11 -22.23 -4.49
C ILE A 733 2.09 -23.73 -4.82
N ASP A 734 2.66 -24.55 -3.94
CA ASP A 734 2.68 -26.01 -4.08
C ASP A 734 1.26 -26.61 -4.02
N TYR A 735 0.47 -26.21 -3.03
CA TYR A 735 -0.91 -26.66 -2.87
C TYR A 735 -1.77 -26.38 -4.11
N ASN A 736 -1.54 -25.25 -4.80
CA ASN A 736 -2.23 -24.90 -6.04
C ASN A 736 -1.69 -25.61 -7.28
N ASN A 737 -0.86 -26.66 -7.12
CA ASN A 737 -0.19 -27.38 -8.20
C ASN A 737 0.60 -26.46 -9.14
N CYS A 738 1.14 -25.38 -8.58
CA CYS A 738 2.06 -24.47 -9.25
C CYS A 738 3.50 -24.91 -9.03
N LYS A 739 4.43 -24.29 -9.76
CA LYS A 739 5.81 -24.74 -9.85
C LYS A 739 6.60 -24.35 -8.58
N VAL A 740 7.08 -25.33 -7.84
CA VAL A 740 8.11 -25.14 -6.80
C VAL A 740 9.37 -25.88 -7.27
N VAL A 741 10.47 -25.16 -7.45
CA VAL A 741 11.69 -25.66 -8.10
C VAL A 741 12.88 -25.49 -7.18
N ASP A 742 13.63 -26.54 -6.99
CA ASP A 742 14.98 -26.44 -6.49
C ASP A 742 15.90 -26.05 -7.66
N SER A 743 16.52 -24.87 -7.56
CA SER A 743 17.35 -24.31 -8.62
C SER A 743 18.56 -25.21 -8.90
N LYS A 744 18.94 -25.30 -10.17
CA LYS A 744 20.13 -25.99 -10.63
C LYS A 744 21.36 -25.07 -10.69
N VAL A 745 21.16 -23.78 -10.43
CA VAL A 745 22.25 -22.80 -10.40
C VAL A 745 23.09 -23.02 -9.14
N PHE A 746 24.29 -23.55 -9.32
CA PHE A 746 25.20 -23.86 -8.23
C PHE A 746 26.58 -23.23 -8.46
N SER A 747 27.42 -23.18 -7.41
CA SER A 747 28.80 -22.77 -7.44
C SER A 747 29.67 -23.88 -6.90
N ILE A 748 30.89 -24.02 -7.42
CA ILE A 748 31.89 -24.87 -6.82
C ILE A 748 32.26 -24.47 -5.37
N PHE A 749 31.90 -23.24 -4.99
CA PHE A 749 32.15 -22.70 -3.64
C PHE A 749 30.99 -22.94 -2.66
N ASP A 750 29.88 -23.56 -3.09
CA ASP A 750 28.71 -23.74 -2.23
C ASP A 750 29.00 -24.50 -0.95
N ASP A 751 29.87 -25.50 -1.02
CA ASP A 751 30.27 -26.27 0.14
C ASP A 751 31.10 -25.49 1.16
N LEU A 752 31.76 -24.40 0.74
CA LEU A 752 32.43 -23.46 1.66
C LEU A 752 31.45 -22.68 2.52
N TYR A 753 30.21 -22.49 2.04
CA TYR A 753 29.12 -21.77 2.72
C TYR A 753 28.12 -22.70 3.38
N SER A 754 28.39 -24.02 3.39
CA SER A 754 27.54 -25.02 4.04
C SER A 754 27.32 -24.69 5.53
N GLN A 755 26.10 -24.91 6.01
CA GLN A 755 25.74 -24.73 7.41
C GLN A 755 26.33 -25.83 8.32
N TYR A 756 26.71 -26.95 7.77
CA TYR A 756 27.21 -28.09 8.51
C TYR A 756 28.77 -28.16 8.49
N THR A 757 29.36 -27.94 9.65
CA THR A 757 30.83 -27.87 9.82
C THR A 757 31.56 -29.14 9.35
N ASP A 758 31.00 -30.32 9.63
CA ASP A 758 31.63 -31.60 9.30
C ASP A 758 31.69 -31.85 7.78
N MET A 759 30.63 -31.53 7.05
CA MET A 759 30.63 -31.64 5.59
C MET A 759 31.65 -30.67 4.96
N ARG A 760 31.76 -29.46 5.52
CA ARG A 760 32.72 -28.45 5.08
C ARG A 760 34.17 -28.92 5.29
N ILE A 761 34.48 -29.53 6.42
CA ILE A 761 35.83 -30.03 6.72
C ILE A 761 36.18 -31.15 5.76
N ALA A 762 35.32 -32.16 5.58
CA ALA A 762 35.55 -33.29 4.67
C ALA A 762 35.76 -32.85 3.22
N PHE A 763 34.99 -31.85 2.78
CA PHE A 763 35.12 -31.27 1.44
C PHE A 763 36.48 -30.57 1.25
N LEU A 764 36.92 -29.74 2.20
CA LEU A 764 38.21 -29.05 2.15
C LEU A 764 39.38 -30.00 2.14
N GLU A 765 39.32 -31.13 2.86
CA GLU A 765 40.36 -32.15 2.91
C GLU A 765 40.53 -32.92 1.58
N SER A 766 39.49 -32.95 0.73
CA SER A 766 39.51 -33.64 -0.56
C SER A 766 40.22 -32.88 -1.68
N HIS A 767 40.59 -31.58 -1.47
CA HIS A 767 41.23 -30.73 -2.48
C HIS A 767 42.73 -30.51 -2.26
N PRO A 768 43.53 -30.37 -3.35
CA PRO A 768 44.95 -30.10 -3.22
C PRO A 768 45.22 -28.76 -2.52
N LYS A 769 46.10 -28.75 -1.55
CA LYS A 769 46.44 -27.52 -0.83
C LYS A 769 47.55 -26.77 -1.57
N ILE A 770 47.19 -25.83 -2.46
CA ILE A 770 48.11 -24.93 -3.19
C ILE A 770 48.21 -23.54 -2.55
N SER A 771 47.22 -23.17 -1.75
CA SER A 771 47.09 -21.88 -1.06
C SER A 771 46.57 -22.06 0.35
N GLU A 772 46.72 -21.04 1.20
CA GLU A 772 46.08 -20.94 2.51
C GLU A 772 44.56 -20.70 2.37
N TYR A 773 44.13 -20.17 1.23
CA TYR A 773 42.72 -19.91 0.95
C TYR A 773 42.02 -21.10 0.30
N ALA A 774 40.98 -21.60 0.97
CA ALA A 774 40.22 -22.77 0.49
C ALA A 774 39.56 -22.55 -0.87
N SER A 775 39.09 -21.32 -1.16
CA SER A 775 38.49 -20.95 -2.44
C SER A 775 39.46 -21.07 -3.62
N GLU A 776 40.71 -20.70 -3.42
CA GLU A 776 41.74 -20.86 -4.44
C GLU A 776 42.07 -22.34 -4.70
N ASN A 777 42.12 -23.19 -3.66
CA ASN A 777 42.35 -24.62 -3.81
C ASN A 777 41.24 -25.31 -4.63
N ILE A 778 39.97 -24.93 -4.41
CA ILE A 778 38.82 -25.44 -5.16
C ILE A 778 38.87 -24.94 -6.62
N ALA A 779 39.13 -23.66 -6.83
CA ALA A 779 39.22 -23.10 -8.17
C ALA A 779 40.40 -23.72 -8.98
N TYR A 780 41.52 -23.97 -8.36
CA TYR A 780 42.63 -24.70 -9.00
C TYR A 780 42.20 -26.08 -9.49
N SER A 781 41.50 -26.83 -8.63
CA SER A 781 40.99 -28.16 -8.97
C SER A 781 40.05 -28.14 -10.15
N LEU A 782 39.13 -27.15 -10.18
CA LEU A 782 38.24 -26.93 -11.32
C LEU A 782 39.03 -26.63 -12.61
N ILE A 783 39.87 -25.59 -12.59
CA ILE A 783 40.65 -25.16 -13.77
C ILE A 783 41.47 -26.32 -14.29
N LYS A 784 42.16 -27.02 -13.44
CA LYS A 784 43.00 -28.19 -13.80
C LYS A 784 42.13 -29.28 -14.42
N SER A 785 40.96 -29.59 -13.86
CA SER A 785 40.06 -30.62 -14.39
C SER A 785 39.54 -30.25 -15.78
N ILE A 786 39.22 -28.97 -16.02
CA ILE A 786 38.79 -28.48 -17.35
C ILE A 786 39.93 -28.66 -18.40
N LEU A 787 41.14 -28.22 -18.05
CA LEU A 787 42.30 -28.35 -18.95
C LEU A 787 42.71 -29.81 -19.25
N GLU A 788 42.41 -30.75 -18.34
CA GLU A 788 42.74 -32.18 -18.51
C GLU A 788 41.63 -32.98 -19.21
N ARG A 789 40.35 -32.58 -19.07
CA ARG A 789 39.20 -33.30 -19.66
C ARG A 789 39.07 -33.11 -21.18
N ASP A 790 39.38 -31.89 -21.69
CA ASP A 790 39.17 -31.59 -23.11
C ASP A 790 40.51 -31.44 -23.85
N ARG A 791 40.69 -32.24 -24.88
CA ARG A 791 41.89 -32.24 -25.72
C ARG A 791 42.19 -30.90 -26.38
N LYS A 792 41.15 -30.06 -26.62
CA LYS A 792 41.34 -28.74 -27.20
C LYS A 792 42.22 -27.81 -26.33
N TYR A 793 42.21 -28.00 -25.02
CA TYR A 793 43.02 -27.20 -24.09
C TYR A 793 44.39 -27.82 -23.76
N SER A 794 44.79 -28.88 -24.44
CA SER A 794 46.07 -29.59 -24.19
C SER A 794 47.31 -28.72 -24.34
N CYS A 795 47.21 -27.63 -25.11
CA CYS A 795 48.26 -26.64 -25.27
C CYS A 795 48.36 -25.64 -24.11
N LEU A 796 47.42 -25.65 -23.19
CA LEU A 796 47.33 -24.72 -22.07
C LEU A 796 47.90 -25.34 -20.79
N HIS A 797 48.32 -24.43 -19.88
CA HIS A 797 48.79 -24.82 -18.55
C HIS A 797 48.47 -23.74 -17.54
N VAL A 798 48.07 -24.11 -16.33
CA VAL A 798 47.78 -23.20 -15.24
C VAL A 798 49.00 -23.07 -14.32
N LEU A 799 49.36 -21.82 -14.01
CA LEU A 799 50.35 -21.45 -13.00
C LEU A 799 49.64 -20.71 -11.87
N CYS A 800 50.14 -20.87 -10.63
CA CYS A 800 49.54 -20.29 -9.42
C CYS A 800 50.41 -19.15 -8.87
N HIS A 801 49.77 -18.11 -8.31
CA HIS A 801 50.41 -17.00 -7.59
C HIS A 801 51.56 -16.32 -8.35
N ILE A 802 51.34 -15.96 -9.61
CA ILE A 802 52.36 -15.34 -10.45
C ILE A 802 52.42 -13.83 -10.19
N PRO A 803 53.56 -13.30 -9.72
CA PRO A 803 53.73 -11.86 -9.49
C PRO A 803 53.51 -11.05 -10.76
N LEU A 804 52.81 -9.93 -10.69
CA LEU A 804 52.47 -9.07 -11.86
C LEU A 804 53.73 -8.60 -12.59
N ARG A 805 54.83 -8.30 -11.87
CA ARG A 805 56.11 -7.93 -12.47
C ARG A 805 56.72 -9.02 -13.35
N SER A 806 56.35 -10.29 -13.15
CA SER A 806 56.81 -11.40 -13.96
C SER A 806 56.01 -11.57 -15.24
N ILE A 807 54.72 -11.08 -15.24
CA ILE A 807 53.83 -11.08 -16.40
C ILE A 807 54.12 -9.85 -17.26
N PHE A 808 54.15 -8.67 -16.65
CA PHE A 808 54.30 -7.37 -17.31
C PHE A 808 55.72 -6.83 -17.11
N ARG A 809 56.68 -7.31 -17.88
CA ARG A 809 58.08 -6.91 -17.79
C ARG A 809 58.37 -5.52 -18.38
N GLN A 810 57.64 -5.11 -19.39
CA GLN A 810 57.64 -3.77 -19.93
C GLN A 810 56.56 -2.93 -19.21
N THR A 811 56.93 -1.78 -18.70
CA THR A 811 56.07 -0.95 -17.85
C THR A 811 55.62 0.33 -18.53
N ASP A 812 55.84 0.45 -19.86
CA ASP A 812 55.64 1.68 -20.62
C ASP A 812 54.15 2.14 -20.68
N LEU A 813 53.22 1.21 -20.56
CA LEU A 813 51.78 1.47 -20.57
C LEU A 813 51.20 1.67 -19.18
N MET A 814 52.02 1.66 -18.11
CA MET A 814 51.55 1.83 -16.73
C MET A 814 51.79 3.25 -16.24
N SER A 815 50.83 3.78 -15.50
CA SER A 815 51.00 4.96 -14.66
C SER A 815 52.04 4.73 -13.54
N GLU A 816 52.50 5.79 -12.87
CA GLU A 816 53.44 5.70 -11.75
C GLU A 816 52.89 4.84 -10.62
N GLU A 817 51.61 5.01 -10.31
CA GLU A 817 50.90 4.28 -9.27
C GLU A 817 50.79 2.79 -9.62
N GLU A 818 50.51 2.45 -10.86
CA GLU A 818 50.43 1.07 -11.36
C GLU A 818 51.81 0.39 -11.39
N ARG A 819 52.86 1.15 -11.70
CA ARG A 819 54.26 0.62 -11.64
C ARG A 819 54.64 0.22 -10.24
N ILE A 820 54.35 1.07 -9.26
CA ILE A 820 54.57 0.79 -7.83
C ILE A 820 53.77 -0.44 -7.42
N TYR A 821 52.50 -0.50 -7.81
CA TYR A 821 51.60 -1.61 -7.47
C TYR A 821 52.09 -2.93 -8.11
N ALA A 822 52.36 -2.95 -9.41
CA ALA A 822 52.82 -4.16 -10.13
C ALA A 822 54.24 -4.59 -9.73
N GLY A 823 55.12 -3.64 -9.32
CA GLY A 823 56.45 -3.87 -8.85
C GLY A 823 56.54 -4.54 -7.47
N ASN A 824 55.47 -4.47 -6.67
CA ASN A 824 55.41 -5.07 -5.34
C ASN A 824 55.46 -6.62 -5.46
N PHE A 825 56.36 -7.26 -4.71
CA PHE A 825 56.55 -8.71 -4.75
C PHE A 825 55.30 -9.49 -4.34
N ASN A 826 54.50 -8.94 -3.44
CA ASN A 826 53.27 -9.57 -2.94
C ASN A 826 52.06 -9.37 -3.85
N THR A 827 52.19 -8.59 -4.93
CA THR A 827 51.11 -8.39 -5.90
C THR A 827 51.21 -9.45 -7.00
N HIS A 828 50.26 -10.38 -6.98
CA HIS A 828 50.22 -11.51 -7.91
C HIS A 828 48.81 -11.69 -8.47
N VAL A 829 48.68 -12.49 -9.54
CA VAL A 829 47.43 -13.07 -10.02
C VAL A 829 47.27 -14.45 -9.42
N ASP A 830 46.09 -14.85 -8.99
CA ASP A 830 45.88 -16.15 -8.34
C ASP A 830 46.21 -17.30 -9.31
N PHE A 831 45.70 -17.23 -10.55
CA PHE A 831 46.03 -18.20 -11.60
C PHE A 831 46.34 -17.49 -12.92
N LEU A 832 47.31 -17.99 -13.61
CA LEU A 832 47.73 -17.55 -14.94
C LEU A 832 47.70 -18.74 -15.90
N ILE A 833 46.85 -18.65 -16.93
CA ILE A 833 46.84 -19.62 -18.02
C ILE A 833 47.87 -19.20 -19.06
N ILE A 834 48.77 -20.11 -19.38
CA ILE A 834 49.83 -19.91 -20.37
C ILE A 834 49.76 -20.96 -21.47
N ASN A 835 50.27 -20.63 -22.63
CA ASN A 835 50.54 -21.62 -23.66
C ASN A 835 51.79 -22.45 -23.26
N ARG A 836 51.68 -23.78 -23.25
CA ARG A 836 52.79 -24.69 -22.84
C ARG A 836 54.05 -24.55 -23.71
N ALA A 837 53.88 -24.35 -25.02
CA ALA A 837 54.99 -24.29 -25.98
C ALA A 837 55.67 -22.92 -25.94
N THR A 838 54.89 -21.84 -26.09
CA THR A 838 55.43 -20.48 -26.23
C THR A 838 55.70 -19.80 -24.88
N LYS A 839 55.15 -20.30 -23.78
CA LYS A 839 55.20 -19.71 -22.44
C LYS A 839 54.51 -18.36 -22.36
N GLN A 840 53.71 -17.99 -23.38
CA GLN A 840 52.97 -16.70 -23.40
C GLN A 840 51.80 -16.74 -22.44
N PRO A 841 51.57 -15.69 -21.64
CA PRO A 841 50.34 -15.50 -20.83
C PRO A 841 49.17 -15.27 -21.75
N LEU A 842 48.02 -15.93 -21.45
CA LEU A 842 46.81 -15.87 -22.27
C LEU A 842 45.61 -15.39 -21.44
N LEU A 843 45.48 -15.76 -20.18
CA LEU A 843 44.35 -15.39 -19.32
C LEU A 843 44.80 -15.36 -17.86
N GLY A 844 44.51 -14.27 -17.17
CA GLY A 844 44.56 -14.21 -15.71
C GLY A 844 43.24 -14.63 -15.08
N ILE A 845 43.25 -15.30 -13.96
CA ILE A 845 42.03 -15.64 -13.18
C ILE A 845 42.27 -15.23 -11.74
N GLU A 846 41.31 -14.46 -11.19
CA GLU A 846 41.29 -14.02 -9.79
C GLU A 846 40.09 -14.61 -9.08
N ILE A 847 40.26 -14.94 -7.80
CA ILE A 847 39.18 -15.45 -6.94
C ILE A 847 38.81 -14.39 -5.93
N ASP A 848 37.71 -13.71 -6.18
CA ASP A 848 37.25 -12.63 -5.35
C ASP A 848 36.49 -13.14 -4.12
N GLY A 849 37.15 -13.17 -2.97
CA GLY A 849 36.56 -13.49 -1.67
C GLY A 849 35.79 -12.31 -1.11
N TYR A 850 34.56 -12.53 -0.67
CA TYR A 850 33.64 -11.46 -0.25
C TYR A 850 34.16 -10.58 0.90
N ALA A 851 34.97 -11.13 1.82
CA ALA A 851 35.43 -10.39 3.01
C ALA A 851 36.36 -9.22 2.69
N TYR A 852 36.94 -9.18 1.50
CA TYR A 852 38.07 -8.29 1.16
C TYR A 852 37.73 -7.24 0.08
N HIS A 853 36.64 -7.38 -0.68
CA HIS A 853 36.37 -6.60 -1.90
C HIS A 853 35.18 -5.61 -1.77
N HIS A 854 35.04 -4.91 -0.64
CA HIS A 854 34.03 -3.85 -0.51
C HIS A 854 34.43 -2.55 -1.23
N LYS A 855 33.50 -1.94 -2.00
CA LYS A 855 33.68 -0.60 -2.58
C LYS A 855 34.07 0.40 -1.49
N GLY A 856 35.20 1.11 -1.69
CA GLY A 856 35.73 2.10 -0.74
C GLY A 856 36.79 1.56 0.21
N THR A 857 37.18 0.29 0.10
CA THR A 857 38.34 -0.27 0.81
C THR A 857 39.62 -0.06 0.01
N VAL A 858 40.77 -0.11 0.67
CA VAL A 858 42.10 -0.11 0.03
C VAL A 858 42.23 -1.24 -1.00
N GLN A 859 41.54 -2.36 -0.78
CA GLN A 859 41.48 -3.50 -1.69
C GLN A 859 40.73 -3.17 -2.99
N SER A 860 39.60 -2.53 -2.92
CA SER A 860 38.81 -2.12 -4.12
C SER A 860 39.63 -1.22 -5.05
N SER A 861 40.48 -0.33 -4.50
CA SER A 861 41.37 0.51 -5.31
C SER A 861 42.49 -0.32 -5.96
N ARG A 862 43.01 -1.33 -5.26
CA ARG A 862 44.02 -2.24 -5.79
C ARG A 862 43.47 -3.14 -6.91
N ASP A 863 42.22 -3.59 -6.77
CA ASP A 863 41.56 -4.39 -7.80
C ASP A 863 41.36 -3.57 -9.09
N ALA A 864 40.94 -2.29 -8.96
CA ALA A 864 40.82 -1.39 -10.10
C ALA A 864 42.19 -1.16 -10.83
N LEU A 865 43.29 -1.05 -10.08
CA LEU A 865 44.62 -0.94 -10.66
C LEU A 865 45.00 -2.21 -11.45
N LYS A 866 44.72 -3.39 -10.87
CA LYS A 866 44.99 -4.69 -11.51
C LYS A 866 44.18 -4.82 -12.80
N ASP A 867 42.89 -4.55 -12.76
CA ASP A 867 42.00 -4.60 -13.93
C ASP A 867 42.48 -3.68 -15.07
N HIS A 868 42.89 -2.45 -14.71
CA HIS A 868 43.43 -1.49 -15.68
C HIS A 868 44.74 -1.92 -16.30
N ILE A 869 45.65 -2.51 -15.52
CA ILE A 869 46.91 -3.06 -16.02
C ILE A 869 46.66 -4.18 -17.03
N PHE A 870 45.84 -5.19 -16.68
CA PHE A 870 45.52 -6.29 -17.60
C PHE A 870 44.90 -5.77 -18.90
N LYS A 871 43.96 -4.81 -18.81
CA LYS A 871 43.34 -4.17 -19.96
C LYS A 871 44.32 -3.41 -20.84
N SER A 872 45.23 -2.63 -20.25
CA SER A 872 46.23 -1.83 -20.99
C SER A 872 47.19 -2.69 -21.79
N TYR A 873 47.48 -3.91 -21.31
CA TYR A 873 48.34 -4.88 -22.02
C TYR A 873 47.54 -5.91 -22.82
N HIS A 874 46.25 -5.70 -23.03
CA HIS A 874 45.35 -6.59 -23.80
C HIS A 874 45.39 -8.05 -23.33
N LEU A 875 45.68 -8.27 -22.04
CA LEU A 875 45.60 -9.60 -21.43
C LEU A 875 44.24 -9.71 -20.71
N GLN A 876 43.50 -10.74 -21.00
CA GLN A 876 42.20 -10.96 -20.36
C GLN A 876 42.36 -11.31 -18.87
N LEU A 877 41.45 -10.80 -18.02
CA LEU A 877 41.37 -11.12 -16.61
C LEU A 877 39.95 -11.57 -16.27
N LEU A 878 39.82 -12.84 -15.88
CA LEU A 878 38.56 -13.41 -15.40
C LEU A 878 38.50 -13.32 -13.88
N ARG A 879 37.42 -12.72 -13.33
CA ARG A 879 37.16 -12.70 -11.89
C ARG A 879 36.05 -13.68 -11.54
N LEU A 880 36.35 -14.59 -10.62
CA LEU A 880 35.38 -15.55 -10.09
C LEU A 880 35.00 -15.16 -8.65
N SER A 881 33.80 -14.70 -8.47
CA SER A 881 33.29 -14.39 -7.14
C SER A 881 32.94 -15.69 -6.40
N THR A 882 33.39 -15.81 -5.16
CA THR A 882 33.05 -16.97 -4.30
C THR A 882 31.54 -17.05 -3.97
N LYS A 883 30.75 -16.06 -4.31
CA LYS A 883 29.27 -16.03 -4.19
C LYS A 883 28.56 -16.01 -5.53
N GLY A 884 29.29 -16.21 -6.62
CA GLY A 884 28.75 -16.34 -7.96
C GLY A 884 28.08 -17.69 -8.20
N ALA A 885 28.01 -18.06 -9.48
CA ALA A 885 27.53 -19.37 -9.93
C ALA A 885 28.12 -19.68 -11.31
N ASN A 886 28.08 -20.98 -11.70
CA ASN A 886 28.47 -21.50 -13.03
C ASN A 886 29.92 -21.17 -13.40
N GLU A 887 30.85 -21.33 -12.44
CA GLU A 887 32.27 -21.02 -12.65
C GLU A 887 32.87 -21.88 -13.75
N GLU A 888 32.48 -23.15 -13.88
CA GLU A 888 32.97 -24.05 -14.92
C GLU A 888 32.65 -23.53 -16.34
N GLU A 889 31.41 -23.03 -16.55
CA GLU A 889 31.00 -22.45 -17.84
C GLU A 889 31.78 -21.16 -18.13
N LYS A 890 31.88 -20.26 -17.13
CA LYS A 890 32.63 -18.99 -17.27
C LYS A 890 34.11 -19.22 -17.63
N VAL A 891 34.75 -20.19 -16.99
CA VAL A 891 36.13 -20.55 -17.33
C VAL A 891 36.21 -21.13 -18.74
N LYS A 892 35.33 -22.03 -19.14
CA LYS A 892 35.29 -22.61 -20.48
C LYS A 892 35.07 -21.57 -21.57
N GLU A 893 34.11 -20.65 -21.38
CA GLU A 893 33.85 -19.54 -22.32
C GLU A 893 35.11 -18.70 -22.56
N GLN A 894 35.85 -18.36 -21.49
CA GLN A 894 37.08 -17.60 -21.64
C GLN A 894 38.21 -18.43 -22.29
N LEU A 895 38.32 -19.70 -21.96
CA LEU A 895 39.30 -20.61 -22.59
C LEU A 895 38.98 -20.80 -24.07
N ASP A 896 37.75 -20.85 -24.47
CA ASP A 896 37.30 -20.96 -25.85
C ASP A 896 37.63 -19.71 -26.69
N THR A 897 37.76 -18.53 -26.09
CA THR A 897 38.16 -17.30 -26.78
C THR A 897 39.68 -17.25 -27.05
N ILE A 898 40.48 -18.03 -26.33
CA ILE A 898 41.96 -17.99 -26.40
C ILE A 898 42.59 -19.24 -27.03
N CYS A 899 41.78 -20.27 -27.28
CA CYS A 899 42.15 -21.46 -28.06
C CYS A 899 41.63 -21.37 -29.51
#